data_aceb05b6bd8886a844b680192156793d
#
_entry.id   aceb05b6bd8886a844b680192156793d
#
_cell.length_a   1.000
_cell.length_b   1.000
_cell.length_c   1.000
_cell.angle_alpha   90.00
_cell.angle_beta   90.00
_cell.angle_gamma   90.00
#
_symmetry.space_group_name_H-M   'P 1'
#
loop_
_entity.id
_entity.type
_entity.pdbx_description
1 polymer ?
#
loop_
_entity_poly.entity_id
_entity_poly.type
_entity_poly.pdbx_seq_one_letter_code
_entity_poly.pdbx_strand_id
1 'polypeptide(L)'
;MHKVQFADVHFNAENTPVSAQFDDVYFSNQDGLAESHYVFQEGNQLWQRWQQTSEAHFVIAETGFGTGLNFFAVTQRFREFRLTYPDAPLKRLFFISFEKYPLPLAQLKRAHQAYPEFQSLAQQLQQSWLEPIVGCYRFHFAETTLDLWFGDMAENLPQLGDYMCNKIDAWFLDGFAPSKNPQMWQDTLYQHMYRYTKTQGTFSTFTAASAVRKGLIHAGFTVTKRKGYGKKRECLQGVKAQQQPADIHAPWALVQPAELTENADIALIGGGIASVFSALSLLERGAKVTVYCEDNSLAANASGNKQGAFYPQLSDDDLRYIRFYIHAFAYGKQRFNWAIEQGITFEHDFCGVALCAYDAKSAVKLAKISALQLPPSLYQPLSQQALSEQVGLPLPCDGGFIAQGAWLSPQQFVQNTFDFLATRGVIIKTQQKITALERQTTHWLLTTKQGDSFKHQVVVLANGHKLTQFRQTEHLPVYPVRGQVSEIATSPELSKLKAVICYDGYLTPKAASQTHCLGASHLRDNAERAFSLQEQQENQQKIQTNLASVDWVNEVDTRNNQARIGIRCAVRDRIPMLGNVPDFEQQLSDYHNLYNLRRRKHAIKHAALHPNLFLIGALGSRGLTSAPLLAETLASLIYHEPLPLSEDILHQLNANRSWIRKLLKGSQVKQG
;
A
#
# COMPACT_ATOMS: atom_id res chain seq x y z
N MET A 1 14.71 -12.38 4.49
CA MET A 1 14.22 -10.98 4.52
C MET A 1 15.14 -10.24 5.45
N HIS A 2 15.73 -9.12 5.00
CA HIS A 2 16.62 -8.38 5.91
C HIS A 2 15.77 -7.76 7.02
N LYS A 3 16.07 -8.13 8.27
CA LYS A 3 15.43 -7.55 9.45
C LYS A 3 15.86 -6.10 9.55
N VAL A 4 14.92 -5.19 9.71
CA VAL A 4 15.24 -3.80 10.07
C VAL A 4 15.81 -3.80 11.49
N GLN A 5 17.01 -3.27 11.64
CA GLN A 5 17.64 -3.11 12.95
C GLN A 5 17.23 -1.76 13.53
N PHE A 6 16.82 -1.76 14.79
CA PHE A 6 16.58 -0.51 15.49
C PHE A 6 17.88 0.20 15.85
N ALA A 7 17.83 1.53 15.90
CA ALA A 7 18.95 2.33 16.36
C ALA A 7 19.26 2.03 17.83
N ASP A 8 20.56 1.95 18.16
CA ASP A 8 21.05 2.02 19.53
C ASP A 8 21.33 3.49 19.86
N VAL A 9 20.52 4.07 20.75
CA VAL A 9 20.58 5.50 21.09
C VAL A 9 20.58 5.71 22.59
N HIS A 10 21.35 6.71 23.02
CA HIS A 10 21.29 7.29 24.34
C HIS A 10 20.93 8.77 24.24
N PHE A 11 20.57 9.39 25.35
CA PHE A 11 20.26 10.81 25.38
C PHE A 11 21.31 11.55 26.16
N ASN A 12 21.84 12.64 25.58
CA ASN A 12 22.86 13.48 26.22
C ASN A 12 22.25 14.40 27.31
N ALA A 13 23.07 15.28 27.89
CA ALA A 13 22.65 16.20 28.97
C ALA A 13 21.55 17.18 28.52
N GLU A 14 21.51 17.53 27.26
CA GLU A 14 20.49 18.39 26.63
C GLU A 14 19.24 17.60 26.18
N ASN A 15 19.13 16.30 26.57
CA ASN A 15 18.08 15.39 26.16
C ASN A 15 17.94 15.19 24.63
N THR A 16 19.05 15.39 23.88
CA THR A 16 19.14 15.11 22.46
C THR A 16 19.51 13.65 22.24
N PRO A 17 18.84 12.91 21.35
CA PRO A 17 19.23 11.53 21.03
C PRO A 17 20.58 11.52 20.29
N VAL A 18 21.43 10.59 20.69
CA VAL A 18 22.77 10.36 20.13
C VAL A 18 22.84 8.91 19.66
N SER A 19 23.26 8.68 18.42
CA SER A 19 23.50 7.35 17.90
C SER A 19 24.77 6.75 18.51
N ALA A 20 24.68 5.62 19.18
CA ALA A 20 25.83 4.89 19.67
C ALA A 20 26.70 4.35 18.52
N GLN A 21 26.07 3.96 17.39
CA GLN A 21 26.77 3.40 16.24
C GLN A 21 27.59 4.45 15.47
N PHE A 22 27.09 5.67 15.35
CA PHE A 22 27.71 6.73 14.54
C PHE A 22 28.40 7.78 15.41
N ASP A 23 28.23 7.74 16.73
CA ASP A 23 28.73 8.74 17.69
C ASP A 23 28.41 10.18 17.22
N ASP A 24 27.12 10.39 16.85
CA ASP A 24 26.62 11.65 16.31
C ASP A 24 25.19 11.94 16.81
N VAL A 25 24.83 13.21 16.89
CA VAL A 25 23.51 13.66 17.34
C VAL A 25 22.49 13.60 16.21
N TYR A 26 21.24 13.30 16.53
CA TYR A 26 20.16 13.31 15.53
C TYR A 26 19.73 14.72 15.11
N PHE A 27 19.94 15.72 15.95
CA PHE A 27 19.71 17.12 15.63
C PHE A 27 20.60 18.02 16.51
N SER A 28 20.75 19.29 16.11
CA SER A 28 21.61 20.24 16.81
C SER A 28 21.15 20.50 18.25
N ASN A 29 22.07 20.39 19.21
CA ASN A 29 21.85 20.73 20.62
C ASN A 29 21.50 22.22 20.83
N GLN A 30 21.84 23.11 19.89
CA GLN A 30 21.58 24.55 20.03
C GLN A 30 20.15 24.90 19.62
N ASP A 31 19.76 24.51 18.41
CA ASP A 31 18.41 24.69 17.86
C ASP A 31 18.30 23.86 16.57
N GLY A 32 17.82 22.62 16.70
CA GLY A 32 17.64 21.72 15.57
C GLY A 32 16.55 22.17 14.61
N LEU A 33 15.50 22.84 15.12
CA LEU A 33 14.41 23.35 14.29
C LEU A 33 14.86 24.52 13.43
N ALA A 34 15.59 25.47 14.00
CA ALA A 34 16.13 26.61 13.24
C ALA A 34 17.20 26.15 12.22
N GLU A 35 18.01 25.13 12.54
CA GLU A 35 18.91 24.50 11.57
C GLU A 35 18.15 23.84 10.42
N SER A 36 17.10 23.07 10.72
CA SER A 36 16.21 22.46 9.71
C SER A 36 15.61 23.51 8.79
N HIS A 37 15.09 24.58 9.35
CA HIS A 37 14.50 25.70 8.59
C HIS A 37 15.54 26.36 7.69
N TYR A 38 16.68 26.77 8.24
CA TYR A 38 17.72 27.46 7.51
C TYR A 38 18.36 26.57 6.42
N VAL A 39 18.81 25.36 6.79
CA VAL A 39 19.54 24.50 5.86
C VAL A 39 18.62 23.97 4.79
N PHE A 40 17.49 23.34 5.16
CA PHE A 40 16.71 22.55 4.21
C PHE A 40 15.58 23.33 3.56
N GLN A 41 14.79 24.11 4.33
CA GLN A 41 13.64 24.81 3.77
C GLN A 41 14.05 26.08 2.99
N GLU A 42 14.88 26.94 3.57
CA GLU A 42 15.40 28.13 2.88
C GLU A 42 16.43 27.74 1.81
N GLY A 43 17.28 26.74 2.08
CA GLY A 43 18.26 26.24 1.12
C GLY A 43 17.64 25.72 -0.16
N ASN A 44 16.43 25.16 -0.10
CA ASN A 44 15.60 24.76 -1.23
C ASN A 44 14.60 25.82 -1.68
N GLN A 45 14.54 26.97 -1.04
CA GLN A 45 13.61 28.07 -1.34
C GLN A 45 12.14 27.62 -1.37
N LEU A 46 11.73 26.74 -0.43
CA LEU A 46 10.45 26.05 -0.52
C LEU A 46 9.27 26.99 -0.61
N TRP A 47 9.20 28.01 0.26
CA TRP A 47 8.07 28.96 0.30
C TRP A 47 7.85 29.66 -1.03
N GLN A 48 8.92 30.20 -1.63
CA GLN A 48 8.87 30.90 -2.92
C GLN A 48 8.48 29.95 -4.05
N ARG A 49 9.03 28.74 -4.03
CA ARG A 49 8.71 27.72 -5.05
C ARG A 49 7.27 27.23 -4.94
N TRP A 50 6.73 27.11 -3.73
CA TRP A 50 5.32 26.78 -3.53
C TRP A 50 4.37 27.85 -4.07
N GLN A 51 4.75 29.14 -3.96
CA GLN A 51 3.99 30.25 -4.54
C GLN A 51 4.02 30.26 -6.08
N GLN A 52 5.08 29.76 -6.68
CA GLN A 52 5.35 29.85 -8.12
C GLN A 52 4.91 28.63 -8.90
N THR A 53 4.69 27.50 -8.24
CA THR A 53 4.33 26.26 -8.94
C THR A 53 2.88 26.28 -9.42
N SER A 54 2.67 25.77 -10.64
CA SER A 54 1.34 25.47 -11.20
C SER A 54 0.88 24.01 -10.93
N GLU A 55 1.77 23.19 -10.32
CA GLU A 55 1.49 21.79 -10.03
C GLU A 55 0.58 21.65 -8.81
N ALA A 56 -0.28 20.62 -8.84
CA ALA A 56 -1.18 20.33 -7.71
C ALA A 56 -0.46 19.70 -6.50
N HIS A 57 0.72 19.15 -6.70
CA HIS A 57 1.53 18.55 -5.64
C HIS A 57 3.01 18.92 -5.79
N PHE A 58 3.75 18.82 -4.68
CA PHE A 58 5.19 19.05 -4.59
C PHE A 58 5.84 17.88 -3.86
N VAL A 59 6.96 17.38 -4.36
CA VAL A 59 7.65 16.19 -3.83
C VAL A 59 8.99 16.58 -3.22
N ILE A 60 9.13 16.33 -1.92
CA ILE A 60 10.40 16.44 -1.22
C ILE A 60 10.92 15.03 -0.94
N ALA A 61 12.22 14.80 -1.11
CA ALA A 61 12.88 13.59 -0.67
C ALA A 61 13.99 13.89 0.33
N GLU A 62 14.17 13.00 1.31
CA GLU A 62 15.14 13.12 2.40
C GLU A 62 15.93 11.83 2.53
N THR A 63 17.23 11.94 2.87
CA THR A 63 18.12 10.79 2.94
C THR A 63 18.23 10.14 4.32
N GLY A 64 17.73 10.78 5.38
CA GLY A 64 17.74 10.25 6.75
C GLY A 64 16.58 10.81 7.56
N PHE A 65 15.58 9.95 7.92
CA PHE A 65 14.41 10.37 8.67
C PHE A 65 14.72 10.73 10.12
N GLY A 66 15.58 9.94 10.77
CA GLY A 66 15.97 10.13 12.18
C GLY A 66 14.75 10.17 13.12
N THR A 67 14.52 11.34 13.72
CA THR A 67 13.36 11.59 14.59
C THR A 67 12.14 12.14 13.83
N GLY A 68 12.28 12.46 12.54
CA GLY A 68 11.24 13.08 11.73
C GLY A 68 11.13 14.61 11.89
N LEU A 69 12.12 15.27 12.48
CA LEU A 69 12.09 16.70 12.73
C LEU A 69 11.87 17.51 11.44
N ASN A 70 12.61 17.22 10.38
CA ASN A 70 12.46 17.90 9.08
C ASN A 70 11.06 17.72 8.50
N PHE A 71 10.51 16.50 8.60
CA PHE A 71 9.15 16.22 8.15
C PHE A 71 8.11 17.04 8.92
N PHE A 72 8.18 17.09 10.25
CA PHE A 72 7.23 17.87 11.06
C PHE A 72 7.33 19.37 10.77
N ALA A 73 8.55 19.89 10.69
CA ALA A 73 8.80 21.31 10.41
C ALA A 73 8.25 21.73 9.04
N VAL A 74 8.47 20.90 8.01
CA VAL A 74 7.96 21.16 6.65
C VAL A 74 6.44 21.01 6.60
N THR A 75 5.87 19.99 7.27
CA THR A 75 4.42 19.78 7.33
C THR A 75 3.71 20.97 7.96
N GLN A 76 4.22 21.50 9.09
CA GLN A 76 3.67 22.69 9.73
C GLN A 76 3.79 23.90 8.80
N ARG A 77 4.95 24.11 8.18
CA ARG A 77 5.18 25.21 7.24
C ARG A 77 4.27 25.14 6.02
N PHE A 78 4.00 23.93 5.53
CA PHE A 78 3.07 23.75 4.41
C PHE A 78 1.61 24.02 4.81
N ARG A 79 1.19 23.69 6.03
CA ARG A 79 -0.12 24.09 6.57
C ARG A 79 -0.25 25.62 6.65
N GLU A 80 0.77 26.31 7.12
CA GLU A 80 0.81 27.78 7.12
C GLU A 80 0.68 28.34 5.69
N PHE A 81 1.38 27.74 4.73
CA PHE A 81 1.28 28.11 3.32
C PHE A 81 -0.15 27.93 2.79
N ARG A 82 -0.79 26.78 3.08
CA ARG A 82 -2.16 26.50 2.63
C ARG A 82 -3.20 27.45 3.26
N LEU A 83 -3.00 27.85 4.51
CA LEU A 83 -3.84 28.85 5.17
C LEU A 83 -3.64 30.24 4.57
N THR A 84 -2.40 30.60 4.23
CA THR A 84 -2.05 31.91 3.65
C THR A 84 -2.50 32.03 2.18
N TYR A 85 -2.40 30.92 1.42
CA TYR A 85 -2.73 30.88 -0.01
C TYR A 85 -3.72 29.72 -0.31
N PRO A 86 -4.99 29.83 0.13
CA PRO A 86 -5.98 28.75 -0.02
C PRO A 86 -6.27 28.40 -1.49
N ASP A 87 -6.16 29.40 -2.39
CA ASP A 87 -6.43 29.25 -3.82
C ASP A 87 -5.20 28.83 -4.63
N ALA A 88 -4.01 28.71 -4.01
CA ALA A 88 -2.83 28.26 -4.72
C ALA A 88 -3.09 26.90 -5.42
N PRO A 89 -2.55 26.68 -6.64
CA PRO A 89 -2.65 25.41 -7.35
C PRO A 89 -2.13 24.23 -6.52
N LEU A 90 -1.04 24.44 -5.78
CA LEU A 90 -0.41 23.46 -4.93
C LEU A 90 -1.32 23.09 -3.74
N LYS A 91 -1.85 21.87 -3.76
CA LYS A 91 -2.80 21.36 -2.75
C LYS A 91 -2.17 20.33 -1.81
N ARG A 92 -1.17 19.58 -2.26
CA ARG A 92 -0.61 18.43 -1.54
C ARG A 92 0.92 18.45 -1.52
N LEU A 93 1.48 17.98 -0.41
CA LEU A 93 2.91 17.78 -0.25
C LEU A 93 3.20 16.30 -0.05
N PHE A 94 4.14 15.74 -0.80
CA PHE A 94 4.69 14.41 -0.58
C PHE A 94 6.09 14.52 -0.01
N PHE A 95 6.32 13.81 1.08
CA PHE A 95 7.62 13.73 1.74
C PHE A 95 8.08 12.28 1.73
N ILE A 96 9.11 11.98 0.92
CA ILE A 96 9.71 10.66 0.82
C ILE A 96 10.95 10.68 1.70
N SER A 97 11.04 9.79 2.70
CA SER A 97 12.23 9.71 3.55
C SER A 97 12.72 8.28 3.70
N PHE A 98 14.02 8.12 3.95
CA PHE A 98 14.66 6.82 4.10
C PHE A 98 15.22 6.71 5.51
N GLU A 99 15.09 5.49 6.12
CA GLU A 99 15.63 5.25 7.45
C GLU A 99 16.15 3.81 7.57
N LYS A 100 17.43 3.68 7.80
CA LYS A 100 18.08 2.37 7.93
C LYS A 100 17.94 1.79 9.34
N TYR A 101 18.00 2.64 10.35
CA TYR A 101 18.00 2.28 11.77
C TYR A 101 16.93 3.09 12.50
N PRO A 102 15.63 2.76 12.34
CA PRO A 102 14.57 3.51 12.99
C PRO A 102 14.71 3.46 14.53
N LEU A 103 14.34 4.54 15.19
CA LEU A 103 14.27 4.56 16.64
C LEU A 103 13.16 3.63 17.14
N PRO A 104 13.40 2.86 18.21
CA PRO A 104 12.32 2.19 18.94
C PRO A 104 11.25 3.19 19.36
N LEU A 105 9.97 2.79 19.33
CA LEU A 105 8.85 3.71 19.59
C LEU A 105 8.99 4.49 20.92
N ALA A 106 9.48 3.85 21.99
CA ALA A 106 9.67 4.52 23.28
C ALA A 106 10.70 5.66 23.19
N GLN A 107 11.80 5.44 22.47
CA GLN A 107 12.86 6.44 22.28
C GLN A 107 12.41 7.53 21.29
N LEU A 108 11.66 7.17 20.25
CA LEU A 108 11.03 8.13 19.34
C LEU A 108 10.07 9.06 20.08
N LYS A 109 9.20 8.53 20.94
CA LYS A 109 8.32 9.33 21.82
C LYS A 109 9.10 10.28 22.72
N ARG A 110 10.21 9.84 23.30
CA ARG A 110 11.07 10.69 24.13
C ARG A 110 11.72 11.80 23.29
N ALA A 111 12.25 11.49 22.11
CA ALA A 111 12.84 12.49 21.23
C ALA A 111 11.84 13.58 20.79
N HIS A 112 10.58 13.21 20.54
CA HIS A 112 9.52 14.15 20.17
C HIS A 112 9.14 15.14 21.29
N GLN A 113 9.45 14.85 22.55
CA GLN A 113 9.21 15.78 23.65
C GLN A 113 10.06 17.06 23.58
N ALA A 114 11.15 17.02 22.79
CA ALA A 114 11.99 18.19 22.57
C ALA A 114 11.28 19.30 21.76
N TYR A 115 10.23 18.97 21.02
CA TYR A 115 9.51 19.89 20.13
C TYR A 115 8.00 19.80 20.37
N PRO A 116 7.49 20.41 21.45
CA PRO A 116 6.07 20.34 21.83
C PRO A 116 5.11 20.93 20.78
N GLU A 117 5.59 21.87 19.95
CA GLU A 117 4.83 22.44 18.83
C GLU A 117 4.42 21.40 17.78
N PHE A 118 5.10 20.28 17.70
CA PHE A 118 4.77 19.17 16.79
C PHE A 118 4.01 18.02 17.46
N GLN A 119 3.58 18.19 18.72
CA GLN A 119 2.97 17.12 19.51
C GLN A 119 1.84 16.39 18.79
N SER A 120 0.94 17.12 18.12
CA SER A 120 -0.19 16.54 17.38
C SER A 120 0.29 15.67 16.22
N LEU A 121 1.26 16.14 15.43
CA LEU A 121 1.85 15.39 14.32
C LEU A 121 2.61 14.16 14.80
N ALA A 122 3.37 14.33 15.88
CA ALA A 122 4.14 13.25 16.49
C ALA A 122 3.23 12.15 17.03
N GLN A 123 2.14 12.51 17.70
CA GLN A 123 1.15 11.54 18.19
C GLN A 123 0.50 10.76 17.04
N GLN A 124 0.12 11.43 15.97
CA GLN A 124 -0.45 10.79 14.78
C GLN A 124 0.51 9.77 14.16
N LEU A 125 1.81 10.11 14.03
CA LEU A 125 2.82 9.18 13.57
C LEU A 125 2.98 7.99 14.54
N GLN A 126 3.08 8.26 15.85
CA GLN A 126 3.28 7.25 16.88
C GLN A 126 2.14 6.24 16.97
N GLN A 127 0.89 6.67 16.78
CA GLN A 127 -0.30 5.80 16.77
C GLN A 127 -0.29 4.80 15.61
N SER A 128 0.26 5.23 14.47
CA SER A 128 0.38 4.42 13.27
C SER A 128 1.71 3.65 13.17
N TRP A 129 2.60 3.81 14.17
CA TRP A 129 3.93 3.20 14.17
C TRP A 129 3.84 1.70 14.43
N LEU A 130 4.19 0.91 13.43
CA LEU A 130 4.37 -0.54 13.55
C LEU A 130 5.87 -0.87 13.49
N GLU A 131 6.27 -1.99 14.10
CA GLU A 131 7.62 -2.50 13.91
C GLU A 131 7.85 -2.78 12.43
N PRO A 132 8.79 -2.05 11.77
CA PRO A 132 8.89 -2.07 10.34
C PRO A 132 9.63 -3.31 9.81
N ILE A 133 9.27 -3.69 8.60
CA ILE A 133 10.11 -4.47 7.70
C ILE A 133 10.62 -3.57 6.58
N VAL A 134 11.61 -4.05 5.80
CA VAL A 134 12.17 -3.31 4.66
C VAL A 134 11.07 -2.94 3.65
N GLY A 135 11.04 -1.69 3.22
CA GLY A 135 10.13 -1.14 2.20
C GLY A 135 9.39 0.12 2.64
N CYS A 136 8.42 0.53 1.86
CA CYS A 136 7.69 1.78 2.02
C CYS A 136 6.46 1.65 2.93
N TYR A 137 6.32 2.58 3.87
CA TYR A 137 5.13 2.79 4.70
C TYR A 137 4.59 4.18 4.45
N ARG A 138 3.35 4.27 3.97
CA ARG A 138 2.67 5.55 3.73
C ARG A 138 1.85 5.97 4.95
N PHE A 139 1.98 7.27 5.32
CA PHE A 139 1.21 7.92 6.36
C PHE A 139 0.59 9.21 5.81
N HIS A 140 -0.67 9.49 6.17
CA HIS A 140 -1.38 10.70 5.76
C HIS A 140 -1.48 11.71 6.91
N PHE A 141 -1.18 12.99 6.62
CA PHE A 141 -1.24 14.12 7.56
C PHE A 141 -1.98 15.28 6.89
N ALA A 142 -3.27 15.13 6.71
CA ALA A 142 -4.10 16.09 5.96
C ALA A 142 -3.49 16.39 4.57
N GLU A 143 -2.93 17.57 4.34
CA GLU A 143 -2.36 17.99 3.06
C GLU A 143 -0.98 17.36 2.77
N THR A 144 -0.35 16.72 3.75
CA THR A 144 0.99 16.13 3.62
C THR A 144 0.91 14.61 3.67
N THR A 145 1.61 13.93 2.78
CA THR A 145 1.77 12.47 2.77
C THR A 145 3.24 12.14 3.02
N LEU A 146 3.51 11.28 4.01
CA LEU A 146 4.84 10.74 4.28
C LEU A 146 4.95 9.33 3.71
N ASP A 147 5.93 9.12 2.83
CA ASP A 147 6.38 7.80 2.37
C ASP A 147 7.72 7.48 3.04
N LEU A 148 7.68 6.70 4.12
CA LEU A 148 8.85 6.34 4.90
C LEU A 148 9.37 4.96 4.49
N TRP A 149 10.58 4.93 3.93
CA TRP A 149 11.25 3.73 3.44
C TRP A 149 12.22 3.21 4.49
N PHE A 150 11.91 2.06 5.08
CA PHE A 150 12.80 1.40 6.03
C PHE A 150 13.78 0.45 5.33
N GLY A 151 15.03 0.47 5.78
CA GLY A 151 16.12 -0.34 5.27
C GLY A 151 17.24 0.48 4.62
N ASP A 152 18.25 -0.21 4.06
CA ASP A 152 19.39 0.46 3.44
C ASP A 152 18.97 1.30 2.23
N MET A 153 19.37 2.56 2.23
CA MET A 153 19.06 3.48 1.16
C MET A 153 19.64 3.04 -0.20
N ALA A 154 20.82 2.41 -0.18
CA ALA A 154 21.45 1.89 -1.40
C ALA A 154 20.59 0.81 -2.08
N GLU A 155 19.77 0.08 -1.30
CA GLU A 155 18.84 -0.93 -1.81
C GLU A 155 17.46 -0.32 -2.13
N ASN A 156 16.96 0.62 -1.31
CA ASN A 156 15.62 1.17 -1.41
C ASN A 156 15.50 2.30 -2.45
N LEU A 157 16.51 3.16 -2.56
CA LEU A 157 16.44 4.30 -3.48
C LEU A 157 16.26 3.88 -4.95
N PRO A 158 16.94 2.85 -5.48
CA PRO A 158 16.66 2.31 -6.80
C PRO A 158 15.22 1.80 -6.96
N GLN A 159 14.58 1.36 -5.88
CA GLN A 159 13.21 0.82 -5.87
C GLN A 159 12.11 1.89 -5.98
N LEU A 160 12.45 3.17 -5.98
CA LEU A 160 11.54 4.22 -6.46
C LEU A 160 11.18 4.03 -7.94
N GLY A 161 12.09 3.42 -8.70
CA GLY A 161 11.88 2.89 -10.04
C GLY A 161 11.74 3.91 -11.14
N ASP A 162 11.44 3.38 -12.33
CA ASP A 162 11.32 4.16 -13.57
C ASP A 162 10.22 5.22 -13.49
N TYR A 163 9.12 4.91 -12.78
CA TYR A 163 8.00 5.83 -12.61
C TYR A 163 8.38 7.15 -11.94
N MET A 164 9.35 7.12 -11.01
CA MET A 164 9.76 8.30 -10.26
C MET A 164 10.83 9.16 -10.96
N CYS A 165 11.30 8.76 -12.16
CA CYS A 165 12.24 9.57 -12.91
C CYS A 165 11.71 10.99 -13.14
N ASN A 166 12.53 12.00 -12.83
CA ASN A 166 12.21 13.44 -12.98
C ASN A 166 10.94 13.89 -12.20
N LYS A 167 10.68 13.36 -10.99
CA LYS A 167 9.49 13.73 -10.19
C LYS A 167 9.78 14.42 -8.88
N ILE A 168 11.01 14.40 -8.36
CA ILE A 168 11.34 15.01 -7.08
C ILE A 168 11.69 16.48 -7.28
N ASP A 169 11.01 17.35 -6.54
CA ASP A 169 11.18 18.81 -6.60
C ASP A 169 12.34 19.29 -5.73
N ALA A 170 12.52 18.71 -4.55
CA ALA A 170 13.56 19.13 -3.62
C ALA A 170 14.14 17.94 -2.85
N TRP A 171 15.44 17.99 -2.54
CA TRP A 171 16.12 17.03 -1.69
C TRP A 171 16.62 17.68 -0.40
N PHE A 172 16.35 17.02 0.70
CA PHE A 172 17.00 17.23 1.99
C PHE A 172 18.08 16.15 2.13
N LEU A 173 19.30 16.52 1.79
CA LEU A 173 20.43 15.61 1.89
C LEU A 173 20.94 15.65 3.33
N ASP A 174 20.24 14.94 4.20
CA ASP A 174 20.42 14.88 5.65
C ASP A 174 20.89 13.49 6.09
N GLY A 175 21.38 13.38 7.32
CA GLY A 175 21.90 12.19 7.96
C GLY A 175 23.18 12.47 8.75
N PHE A 176 23.80 11.44 9.32
CA PHE A 176 25.05 11.58 10.06
C PHE A 176 26.18 12.09 9.18
N ALA A 177 27.10 12.85 9.78
CA ALA A 177 28.20 13.49 9.07
C ALA A 177 28.96 12.54 8.13
N PRO A 178 29.44 13.02 6.95
CA PRO A 178 30.14 12.15 5.99
C PRO A 178 31.35 11.39 6.56
N SER A 179 32.02 11.97 7.55
CA SER A 179 33.14 11.33 8.27
C SER A 179 32.68 10.22 9.23
N LYS A 180 31.42 10.26 9.70
CA LYS A 180 30.83 9.30 10.63
C LYS A 180 30.07 8.19 9.91
N ASN A 181 29.45 8.50 8.77
CA ASN A 181 28.68 7.55 7.95
C ASN A 181 29.06 7.62 6.46
N PRO A 182 30.31 7.30 6.07
CA PRO A 182 30.78 7.42 4.69
C PRO A 182 30.02 6.50 3.71
N GLN A 183 29.40 5.42 4.20
CA GLN A 183 28.65 4.48 3.37
C GLN A 183 27.39 5.11 2.74
N MET A 184 26.78 6.10 3.37
CA MET A 184 25.63 6.80 2.83
C MET A 184 26.04 7.79 1.71
N TRP A 185 27.18 8.49 1.86
CA TRP A 185 27.62 9.59 1.01
C TRP A 185 28.45 9.13 -0.20
N GLN A 186 27.85 8.31 -1.07
CA GLN A 186 28.53 7.70 -2.22
C GLN A 186 27.98 8.22 -3.55
N ASP A 187 28.76 8.09 -4.64
CA ASP A 187 28.39 8.54 -5.98
C ASP A 187 27.09 7.92 -6.48
N THR A 188 26.80 6.67 -6.11
CA THR A 188 25.54 6.01 -6.46
C THR A 188 24.31 6.74 -5.89
N LEU A 189 24.40 7.28 -4.66
CA LEU A 189 23.34 8.13 -4.10
C LEU A 189 23.10 9.35 -5.00
N TYR A 190 24.16 10.08 -5.36
CA TYR A 190 24.05 11.33 -6.11
C TYR A 190 23.52 11.09 -7.54
N GLN A 191 23.88 9.98 -8.18
CA GLN A 191 23.38 9.57 -9.48
C GLN A 191 21.87 9.27 -9.42
N HIS A 192 21.40 8.52 -8.42
CA HIS A 192 19.96 8.29 -8.24
C HIS A 192 19.20 9.56 -7.88
N MET A 193 19.77 10.41 -7.02
CA MET A 193 19.19 11.73 -6.75
C MET A 193 18.99 12.52 -8.05
N TYR A 194 20.01 12.60 -8.88
CA TYR A 194 19.94 13.31 -10.17
C TYR A 194 18.90 12.72 -11.11
N ARG A 195 18.82 11.37 -11.19
CA ARG A 195 17.83 10.66 -12.01
C ARG A 195 16.40 11.01 -11.62
N TYR A 196 16.11 11.08 -10.33
CA TYR A 196 14.77 11.32 -9.83
C TYR A 196 14.39 12.80 -9.71
N THR A 197 15.35 13.71 -9.71
CA THR A 197 15.13 15.15 -9.59
C THR A 197 14.50 15.71 -10.86
N LYS A 198 13.45 16.54 -10.72
CA LYS A 198 12.91 17.36 -11.83
C LYS A 198 13.95 18.32 -12.37
N THR A 199 13.79 18.76 -13.62
CA THR A 199 14.51 19.95 -14.13
C THR A 199 14.16 21.13 -13.24
N GLN A 200 15.16 21.92 -12.84
CA GLN A 200 15.07 23.00 -11.83
C GLN A 200 14.74 22.50 -10.40
N GLY A 201 14.71 21.17 -10.18
CA GLY A 201 14.66 20.62 -8.84
C GLY A 201 15.96 20.90 -8.06
N THR A 202 15.85 21.08 -6.75
CA THR A 202 16.94 21.56 -5.89
C THR A 202 17.36 20.54 -4.86
N PHE A 203 18.54 20.73 -4.28
CA PHE A 203 18.94 20.05 -3.05
C PHE A 203 19.61 21.01 -2.08
N SER A 204 19.57 20.69 -0.82
CA SER A 204 20.36 21.36 0.22
C SER A 204 20.87 20.35 1.25
N THR A 205 22.03 20.65 1.85
CA THR A 205 22.68 19.83 2.87
C THR A 205 23.46 20.67 3.86
N PHE A 206 23.54 20.21 5.09
CA PHE A 206 24.29 20.86 6.18
C PHE A 206 25.82 20.81 6.02
N THR A 207 26.33 19.94 5.15
CA THR A 207 27.77 19.71 4.97
C THR A 207 28.33 20.45 3.75
N ALA A 208 29.60 20.86 3.82
CA ALA A 208 30.38 21.37 2.69
C ALA A 208 31.59 20.48 2.35
N ALA A 209 31.57 19.23 2.79
CA ALA A 209 32.65 18.26 2.54
C ALA A 209 32.99 18.18 1.05
N SER A 210 34.30 18.23 0.73
CA SER A 210 34.79 18.26 -0.65
C SER A 210 34.37 17.05 -1.48
N ALA A 211 34.33 15.85 -0.86
CA ALA A 211 33.88 14.63 -1.52
C ALA A 211 32.39 14.75 -1.93
N VAL A 212 31.52 15.19 -1.02
CA VAL A 212 30.09 15.41 -1.29
C VAL A 212 29.89 16.40 -2.43
N ARG A 213 30.58 17.56 -2.36
CA ARG A 213 30.49 18.58 -3.40
C ARG A 213 30.94 18.03 -4.77
N LYS A 214 32.06 17.32 -4.83
CA LYS A 214 32.57 16.74 -6.08
C LYS A 214 31.62 15.67 -6.62
N GLY A 215 31.07 14.78 -5.77
CA GLY A 215 30.15 13.73 -6.17
C GLY A 215 28.85 14.31 -6.75
N LEU A 216 28.27 15.34 -6.14
CA LEU A 216 27.06 16.02 -6.64
C LEU A 216 27.34 16.72 -7.99
N ILE A 217 28.50 17.37 -8.18
CA ILE A 217 28.88 17.96 -9.46
C ILE A 217 29.07 16.85 -10.52
N HIS A 218 29.72 15.74 -10.16
CA HIS A 218 29.93 14.61 -11.06
C HIS A 218 28.61 13.99 -11.52
N ALA A 219 27.61 13.93 -10.62
CA ALA A 219 26.26 13.47 -10.95
C ALA A 219 25.50 14.41 -11.90
N GLY A 220 25.93 15.68 -12.05
CA GLY A 220 25.36 16.66 -12.97
C GLY A 220 24.69 17.86 -12.31
N PHE A 221 24.66 17.98 -10.98
CA PHE A 221 24.12 19.13 -10.31
C PHE A 221 25.03 20.37 -10.43
N THR A 222 24.41 21.53 -10.56
CA THR A 222 25.08 22.81 -10.33
C THR A 222 25.10 23.07 -8.83
N VAL A 223 26.31 23.10 -8.23
CA VAL A 223 26.47 23.16 -6.77
C VAL A 223 27.05 24.51 -6.35
N THR A 224 26.45 25.14 -5.36
CA THR A 224 26.93 26.40 -4.76
C THR A 224 27.14 26.23 -3.26
N LYS A 225 28.08 26.99 -2.71
CA LYS A 225 28.30 27.11 -1.28
C LYS A 225 27.47 28.22 -0.70
N ARG A 226 26.97 28.00 0.49
CA ARG A 226 26.20 28.93 1.29
C ARG A 226 26.79 29.01 2.70
N LYS A 227 26.59 30.12 3.43
CA LYS A 227 26.96 30.19 4.84
C LYS A 227 26.32 29.05 5.62
N GLY A 228 27.08 28.37 6.47
CA GLY A 228 26.58 27.32 7.33
C GLY A 228 25.75 27.87 8.50
N TYR A 229 24.95 27.03 9.13
CA TYR A 229 24.19 27.37 10.32
C TYR A 229 25.05 27.30 11.59
N GLY A 230 24.82 28.21 12.53
CA GLY A 230 25.53 28.25 13.80
C GLY A 230 27.04 28.38 13.64
N LYS A 231 27.79 27.41 14.14
CA LYS A 231 29.26 27.37 14.08
C LYS A 231 29.80 26.81 12.77
N LYS A 232 28.95 26.23 11.90
CA LYS A 232 29.38 25.67 10.61
C LYS A 232 29.71 26.79 9.63
N ARG A 233 30.93 26.75 9.05
CA ARG A 233 31.40 27.77 8.12
C ARG A 233 30.61 27.81 6.83
N GLU A 234 30.31 26.68 6.24
CA GLU A 234 29.65 26.53 4.94
C GLU A 234 28.73 25.33 4.92
N CYS A 235 27.69 25.39 4.08
CA CYS A 235 26.85 24.28 3.66
C CYS A 235 26.68 24.33 2.14
N LEU A 236 26.08 23.27 1.52
CA LEU A 236 25.88 23.20 0.08
C LEU A 236 24.40 23.27 -0.27
N GLN A 237 24.14 23.90 -1.40
CA GLN A 237 22.87 23.83 -2.13
C GLN A 237 23.14 23.69 -3.61
N GLY A 238 22.15 23.22 -4.37
CA GLY A 238 22.32 23.12 -5.81
C GLY A 238 21.01 22.82 -6.54
N VAL A 239 21.13 22.75 -7.87
CA VAL A 239 20.00 22.59 -8.78
C VAL A 239 20.35 21.66 -9.94
N LYS A 240 19.39 20.89 -10.41
CA LYS A 240 19.46 20.18 -11.69
C LYS A 240 19.06 21.13 -12.82
N ALA A 241 20.08 21.79 -13.41
CA ALA A 241 19.84 22.82 -14.42
C ALA A 241 19.40 22.27 -15.79
N GLN A 242 19.81 21.04 -16.13
CA GLN A 242 19.59 20.46 -17.48
C GLN A 242 18.60 19.31 -17.41
N GLN A 243 17.69 19.27 -18.39
CA GLN A 243 16.82 18.11 -18.60
C GLN A 243 17.62 16.96 -19.20
N GLN A 244 17.45 15.77 -18.63
CA GLN A 244 17.92 14.53 -19.26
C GLN A 244 16.73 13.62 -19.54
N PRO A 245 16.74 12.89 -20.68
CA PRO A 245 15.75 11.84 -20.91
C PRO A 245 15.76 10.83 -19.76
N ALA A 246 14.58 10.35 -19.37
CA ALA A 246 14.49 9.29 -18.40
C ALA A 246 15.09 7.99 -18.98
N ASP A 247 16.03 7.41 -18.26
CA ASP A 247 16.54 6.07 -18.57
C ASP A 247 15.57 5.01 -18.01
N ILE A 248 14.69 4.49 -18.88
CA ILE A 248 13.65 3.54 -18.52
C ILE A 248 14.18 2.12 -18.68
N HIS A 249 14.29 1.39 -17.59
CA HIS A 249 14.85 0.04 -17.55
C HIS A 249 13.84 -1.05 -17.93
N ALA A 250 12.56 -0.85 -17.62
CA ALA A 250 11.49 -1.80 -17.89
C ALA A 250 10.30 -1.17 -18.64
N PRO A 251 10.49 -0.75 -19.93
CA PRO A 251 9.44 -0.06 -20.68
C PRO A 251 8.14 -0.85 -20.81
N TRP A 252 8.21 -2.19 -20.77
CA TRP A 252 7.08 -3.10 -20.83
C TRP A 252 6.24 -3.14 -19.52
N ALA A 253 6.77 -2.64 -18.42
CA ALA A 253 6.12 -2.61 -17.11
C ALA A 253 5.82 -1.19 -16.62
N LEU A 254 6.21 -0.17 -17.39
CA LEU A 254 5.99 1.23 -17.01
C LEU A 254 4.50 1.53 -16.98
N VAL A 255 4.02 2.01 -15.84
CA VAL A 255 2.66 2.51 -15.64
C VAL A 255 2.57 3.97 -16.07
N GLN A 256 1.39 4.38 -16.55
CA GLN A 256 1.14 5.74 -17.02
C GLN A 256 0.05 6.41 -16.19
N PRO A 257 0.24 7.65 -15.73
CA PRO A 257 -0.82 8.42 -15.08
C PRO A 257 -1.97 8.72 -16.03
N ALA A 258 -3.10 9.15 -15.47
CA ALA A 258 -4.21 9.62 -16.28
C ALA A 258 -3.93 11.02 -16.85
N GLU A 259 -4.48 11.27 -18.04
CA GLU A 259 -4.57 12.62 -18.59
C GLU A 259 -5.81 13.27 -17.97
N LEU A 260 -5.62 14.05 -16.89
CA LEU A 260 -6.71 14.67 -16.14
C LEU A 260 -6.92 16.13 -16.59
N THR A 261 -8.19 16.52 -16.72
CA THR A 261 -8.58 17.93 -16.75
C THR A 261 -8.92 18.41 -15.33
N GLU A 262 -9.02 19.71 -15.17
CA GLU A 262 -9.57 20.29 -13.95
C GLU A 262 -10.97 19.69 -13.67
N ASN A 263 -11.25 19.22 -12.47
CA ASN A 263 -12.48 18.50 -12.13
C ASN A 263 -12.64 17.10 -12.78
N ALA A 264 -11.60 16.29 -12.73
CA ALA A 264 -11.63 14.92 -13.25
C ALA A 264 -12.91 14.16 -12.84
N ASP A 265 -13.62 13.62 -13.83
CA ASP A 265 -14.81 12.79 -13.65
C ASP A 265 -14.44 11.32 -13.84
N ILE A 266 -14.56 10.54 -12.78
CA ILE A 266 -14.07 9.16 -12.69
C ILE A 266 -15.23 8.20 -12.44
N ALA A 267 -15.38 7.21 -13.32
CA ALA A 267 -16.29 6.09 -13.11
C ALA A 267 -15.59 4.94 -12.39
N LEU A 268 -16.21 4.41 -11.35
CA LEU A 268 -15.83 3.13 -10.72
C LEU A 268 -16.87 2.07 -11.08
N ILE A 269 -16.46 0.99 -11.71
CA ILE A 269 -17.34 -0.13 -12.06
C ILE A 269 -17.17 -1.24 -11.03
N GLY A 270 -18.19 -1.43 -10.17
CA GLY A 270 -18.23 -2.38 -9.06
C GLY A 270 -18.67 -1.72 -7.76
N GLY A 271 -19.27 -2.49 -6.84
CA GLY A 271 -19.80 -2.02 -5.54
C GLY A 271 -19.16 -2.73 -4.34
N GLY A 272 -17.91 -3.20 -4.46
CA GLY A 272 -17.23 -3.98 -3.42
C GLY A 272 -16.11 -3.21 -2.71
N ILE A 273 -15.28 -3.96 -1.96
CA ILE A 273 -14.19 -3.43 -1.14
C ILE A 273 -13.13 -2.65 -1.96
N ALA A 274 -12.84 -3.08 -3.18
CA ALA A 274 -11.92 -2.37 -4.07
C ALA A 274 -12.48 -1.00 -4.47
N SER A 275 -13.78 -0.94 -4.78
CA SER A 275 -14.44 0.30 -5.19
C SER A 275 -14.55 1.30 -4.06
N VAL A 276 -14.90 0.87 -2.84
CA VAL A 276 -15.05 1.81 -1.71
C VAL A 276 -13.73 2.48 -1.34
N PHE A 277 -12.62 1.71 -1.30
CA PHE A 277 -11.31 2.31 -1.04
C PHE A 277 -10.82 3.16 -2.21
N SER A 278 -11.11 2.77 -3.46
CA SER A 278 -10.79 3.60 -4.63
C SER A 278 -11.59 4.91 -4.61
N ALA A 279 -12.89 4.86 -4.30
CA ALA A 279 -13.72 6.06 -4.17
C ALA A 279 -13.19 6.99 -3.08
N LEU A 280 -12.80 6.44 -1.93
CA LEU A 280 -12.23 7.20 -0.82
C LEU A 280 -10.93 7.89 -1.22
N SER A 281 -9.94 7.16 -1.75
CA SER A 281 -8.65 7.73 -2.14
C SER A 281 -8.75 8.74 -3.29
N LEU A 282 -9.69 8.55 -4.21
CA LEU A 282 -9.96 9.49 -5.31
C LEU A 282 -10.66 10.76 -4.81
N LEU A 283 -11.65 10.62 -3.91
CA LEU A 283 -12.35 11.76 -3.32
C LEU A 283 -11.38 12.65 -2.49
N GLU A 284 -10.45 12.05 -1.74
CA GLU A 284 -9.40 12.77 -1.00
C GLU A 284 -8.51 13.62 -1.92
N ARG A 285 -8.52 13.36 -3.24
CA ARG A 285 -7.83 14.13 -4.30
C ARG A 285 -8.74 15.11 -5.04
N GLY A 286 -10.00 15.22 -4.61
CA GLY A 286 -10.99 16.14 -5.20
C GLY A 286 -11.66 15.62 -6.47
N ALA A 287 -11.55 14.30 -6.79
CA ALA A 287 -12.24 13.72 -7.94
C ALA A 287 -13.78 13.76 -7.79
N LYS A 288 -14.46 13.97 -8.90
CA LYS A 288 -15.88 13.63 -9.01
C LYS A 288 -16.01 12.15 -9.30
N VAL A 289 -16.56 11.39 -8.37
CA VAL A 289 -16.63 9.92 -8.47
C VAL A 289 -18.06 9.45 -8.65
N THR A 290 -18.29 8.62 -9.67
CA THR A 290 -19.55 7.90 -9.87
C THR A 290 -19.32 6.40 -9.83
N VAL A 291 -20.02 5.71 -8.94
CA VAL A 291 -19.94 4.25 -8.76
C VAL A 291 -21.10 3.57 -9.46
N TYR A 292 -20.81 2.60 -10.31
CA TYR A 292 -21.79 1.77 -11.02
C TYR A 292 -21.76 0.35 -10.45
N CYS A 293 -22.83 -0.03 -9.75
CA CYS A 293 -23.02 -1.36 -9.18
C CYS A 293 -24.12 -2.10 -9.94
N GLU A 294 -23.87 -3.31 -10.44
CA GLU A 294 -24.88 -4.11 -11.14
C GLU A 294 -25.94 -4.70 -10.20
N ASP A 295 -25.57 -4.96 -8.94
CA ASP A 295 -26.47 -5.52 -7.93
C ASP A 295 -27.41 -4.43 -7.38
N ASN A 296 -28.47 -4.85 -6.70
CA ASN A 296 -29.43 -3.96 -6.05
C ASN A 296 -28.87 -3.29 -4.78
N SER A 297 -27.78 -3.81 -4.24
CA SER A 297 -27.09 -3.27 -3.06
C SER A 297 -25.57 -3.36 -3.22
N LEU A 298 -24.88 -2.49 -2.52
CA LEU A 298 -23.42 -2.56 -2.39
C LEU A 298 -23.00 -3.78 -1.57
N ALA A 299 -21.78 -4.23 -1.74
CA ALA A 299 -21.22 -5.43 -1.08
C ALA A 299 -22.02 -6.73 -1.33
N ALA A 300 -22.79 -6.81 -2.40
CA ALA A 300 -23.68 -7.95 -2.66
C ALA A 300 -22.94 -9.26 -3.03
N ASN A 301 -21.63 -9.23 -3.29
CA ASN A 301 -20.85 -10.40 -3.71
C ASN A 301 -19.69 -10.72 -2.72
N ALA A 302 -18.44 -10.91 -3.17
CA ALA A 302 -17.29 -11.30 -2.36
C ALA A 302 -17.04 -10.42 -1.12
N SER A 303 -17.47 -9.16 -1.14
CA SER A 303 -17.39 -8.23 -0.01
C SER A 303 -18.58 -8.30 0.95
N GLY A 304 -19.49 -9.25 0.78
CA GLY A 304 -20.74 -9.31 1.54
C GLY A 304 -20.70 -10.20 2.78
N ASN A 305 -19.55 -10.75 3.18
CA ASN A 305 -19.44 -11.55 4.40
C ASN A 305 -19.73 -10.68 5.64
N LYS A 306 -20.38 -11.28 6.64
CA LYS A 306 -20.62 -10.61 7.93
C LYS A 306 -19.33 -10.44 8.73
N GLN A 307 -18.42 -11.41 8.66
CA GLN A 307 -17.10 -11.34 9.26
C GLN A 307 -16.05 -11.87 8.28
N GLY A 308 -14.94 -11.19 8.17
CA GLY A 308 -13.78 -11.59 7.38
C GLY A 308 -12.50 -11.39 8.17
N ALA A 309 -11.59 -12.35 8.12
CA ALA A 309 -10.30 -12.26 8.79
C ALA A 309 -9.40 -11.21 8.09
N PHE A 310 -8.78 -10.34 8.88
CA PHE A 310 -7.85 -9.30 8.45
C PHE A 310 -6.47 -9.55 9.04
N TYR A 311 -5.55 -9.97 8.21
CA TYR A 311 -4.15 -10.24 8.58
C TYR A 311 -3.27 -10.32 7.33
N PRO A 312 -1.92 -10.16 7.45
CA PRO A 312 -1.02 -10.25 6.31
C PRO A 312 -0.93 -11.70 5.81
N GLN A 313 -0.95 -11.89 4.50
CA GLN A 313 -0.72 -13.21 3.90
C GLN A 313 0.77 -13.54 3.97
N LEU A 314 1.13 -14.48 4.83
CA LEU A 314 2.48 -14.98 4.98
C LEU A 314 2.67 -16.25 4.13
N SER A 315 3.75 -16.29 3.36
CA SER A 315 4.15 -17.42 2.52
C SER A 315 5.67 -17.45 2.45
N ASP A 316 6.24 -18.59 2.16
CA ASP A 316 7.68 -18.79 1.99
C ASP A 316 8.12 -18.77 0.51
N ASP A 317 7.19 -18.66 -0.43
CA ASP A 317 7.46 -18.84 -1.85
C ASP A 317 8.11 -17.62 -2.51
N ASP A 318 7.75 -16.40 -2.08
CA ASP A 318 8.27 -15.14 -2.64
C ASP A 318 8.29 -14.03 -1.58
N LEU A 319 9.48 -13.53 -1.26
CA LEU A 319 9.65 -12.45 -0.27
C LEU A 319 8.95 -11.14 -0.67
N ARG A 320 8.81 -10.86 -1.98
CA ARG A 320 8.08 -9.68 -2.49
C ARG A 320 6.59 -9.79 -2.17
N TYR A 321 6.04 -11.01 -2.27
CA TYR A 321 4.66 -11.30 -1.91
C TYR A 321 4.40 -11.01 -0.42
N ILE A 322 5.29 -11.48 0.47
CA ILE A 322 5.19 -11.21 1.91
C ILE A 322 5.30 -9.72 2.19
N ARG A 323 6.29 -9.02 1.61
CA ARG A 323 6.48 -7.58 1.78
C ARG A 323 5.22 -6.82 1.38
N PHE A 324 4.67 -7.11 0.21
CA PHE A 324 3.42 -6.50 -0.25
C PHE A 324 2.29 -6.66 0.77
N TYR A 325 2.05 -7.89 1.26
CA TYR A 325 0.94 -8.12 2.18
C TYR A 325 1.16 -7.56 3.59
N ILE A 326 2.40 -7.44 4.05
CA ILE A 326 2.71 -6.77 5.32
C ILE A 326 2.49 -5.25 5.19
N HIS A 327 2.96 -4.62 4.11
CA HIS A 327 2.72 -3.19 3.86
C HIS A 327 1.22 -2.91 3.66
N ALA A 328 0.52 -3.78 2.92
CA ALA A 328 -0.92 -3.67 2.71
C ALA A 328 -1.70 -3.82 4.03
N PHE A 329 -1.28 -4.72 4.91
CA PHE A 329 -1.86 -4.88 6.23
C PHE A 329 -1.64 -3.65 7.12
N ALA A 330 -0.41 -3.13 7.16
CA ALA A 330 -0.08 -1.93 7.91
C ALA A 330 -0.91 -0.72 7.45
N TYR A 331 -0.98 -0.49 6.14
CA TYR A 331 -1.79 0.58 5.57
C TYR A 331 -3.29 0.35 5.77
N GLY A 332 -3.77 -0.88 5.57
CA GLY A 332 -5.17 -1.25 5.80
C GLY A 332 -5.61 -0.97 7.23
N LYS A 333 -4.76 -1.31 8.22
CA LYS A 333 -5.04 -1.01 9.64
C LYS A 333 -5.19 0.49 9.89
N GLN A 334 -4.32 1.33 9.30
CA GLN A 334 -4.43 2.78 9.40
C GLN A 334 -5.78 3.27 8.82
N ARG A 335 -6.20 2.73 7.66
CA ARG A 335 -7.45 3.13 7.01
C ARG A 335 -8.71 2.67 7.75
N PHE A 336 -8.70 1.49 8.36
CA PHE A 336 -9.81 1.05 9.21
C PHE A 336 -9.89 1.87 10.49
N ASN A 337 -8.77 2.16 11.16
CA ASN A 337 -8.73 3.05 12.32
C ASN A 337 -9.24 4.46 11.98
N TRP A 338 -8.78 5.01 10.85
CA TRP A 338 -9.29 6.29 10.35
C TRP A 338 -10.82 6.25 10.14
N ALA A 339 -11.37 5.18 9.59
CA ALA A 339 -12.81 5.05 9.39
C ALA A 339 -13.57 5.05 10.73
N ILE A 340 -13.04 4.38 11.75
CA ILE A 340 -13.59 4.38 13.12
C ILE A 340 -13.56 5.81 13.69
N GLU A 341 -12.45 6.53 13.54
CA GLU A 341 -12.29 7.92 13.99
C GLU A 341 -13.25 8.88 13.27
N GLN A 342 -13.61 8.59 11.99
CA GLN A 342 -14.63 9.34 11.24
C GLN A 342 -16.06 8.97 11.64
N GLY A 343 -16.26 8.06 12.57
CA GLY A 343 -17.58 7.59 13.00
C GLY A 343 -18.27 6.63 12.03
N ILE A 344 -17.53 6.04 11.09
CA ILE A 344 -18.06 4.99 10.19
C ILE A 344 -18.21 3.71 11.01
N THR A 345 -19.45 3.28 11.22
CA THR A 345 -19.76 2.11 12.05
C THR A 345 -19.68 0.82 11.25
N PHE A 346 -18.99 -0.18 11.77
CA PHE A 346 -18.97 -1.56 11.30
C PHE A 346 -18.50 -2.47 12.43
N GLU A 347 -18.99 -3.69 12.47
CA GLU A 347 -18.53 -4.65 13.45
C GLU A 347 -17.09 -5.05 13.17
N HIS A 348 -16.26 -5.04 14.19
CA HIS A 348 -14.85 -5.42 14.12
C HIS A 348 -14.31 -5.77 15.51
N ASP A 349 -13.23 -6.55 15.51
CA ASP A 349 -12.44 -6.80 16.73
C ASP A 349 -10.98 -7.05 16.33
N PHE A 350 -10.07 -6.25 16.87
CA PHE A 350 -8.62 -6.43 16.72
C PHE A 350 -8.10 -7.47 17.72
N CYS A 351 -8.69 -8.63 17.69
CA CYS A 351 -8.54 -9.73 18.64
C CYS A 351 -7.36 -10.67 18.38
N GLY A 352 -6.62 -10.46 17.30
CA GLY A 352 -5.58 -11.37 16.85
C GLY A 352 -6.09 -12.49 15.95
N VAL A 353 -5.12 -13.15 15.27
CA VAL A 353 -5.37 -14.29 14.37
C VAL A 353 -4.38 -15.40 14.66
N ALA A 354 -4.89 -16.58 14.98
CA ALA A 354 -4.13 -17.82 15.16
C ALA A 354 -4.04 -18.60 13.85
N LEU A 355 -2.83 -18.98 13.45
CA LEU A 355 -2.56 -19.86 12.31
C LEU A 355 -2.19 -21.24 12.85
N CYS A 356 -3.05 -22.24 12.71
CA CYS A 356 -2.84 -23.58 13.25
C CYS A 356 -1.94 -24.44 12.37
N ALA A 357 -1.03 -25.21 12.97
CA ALA A 357 -0.27 -26.27 12.31
C ALA A 357 -1.09 -27.57 12.29
N TYR A 358 -2.26 -27.51 11.67
CA TYR A 358 -3.28 -28.57 11.70
C TYR A 358 -2.91 -29.84 10.93
N ASP A 359 -1.92 -29.77 10.04
CA ASP A 359 -1.36 -30.90 9.31
C ASP A 359 0.16 -30.73 9.07
N ALA A 360 0.82 -31.77 8.56
CA ALA A 360 2.26 -31.73 8.30
C ALA A 360 2.67 -30.61 7.31
N LYS A 361 1.82 -30.29 6.33
CA LYS A 361 2.10 -29.24 5.33
C LYS A 361 2.02 -27.85 5.96
N SER A 362 1.00 -27.60 6.75
CA SER A 362 0.86 -26.33 7.49
C SER A 362 1.98 -26.15 8.53
N ALA A 363 2.39 -27.22 9.22
CA ALA A 363 3.50 -27.18 10.16
C ALA A 363 4.82 -26.79 9.46
N VAL A 364 5.14 -27.40 8.31
CA VAL A 364 6.31 -27.05 7.50
C VAL A 364 6.25 -25.59 7.03
N LYS A 365 5.07 -25.14 6.57
CA LYS A 365 4.87 -23.74 6.15
C LYS A 365 5.11 -22.76 7.30
N LEU A 366 4.54 -23.02 8.48
CA LEU A 366 4.69 -22.14 9.64
C LEU A 366 6.13 -22.13 10.17
N ALA A 367 6.84 -23.27 10.12
CA ALA A 367 8.27 -23.32 10.46
C ALA A 367 9.12 -22.43 9.53
N LYS A 368 8.84 -22.43 8.23
CA LYS A 368 9.52 -21.56 7.27
C LYS A 368 9.20 -20.08 7.52
N ILE A 369 7.96 -19.73 7.86
CA ILE A 369 7.57 -18.37 8.24
C ILE A 369 8.32 -17.94 9.52
N SER A 370 8.42 -18.82 10.52
CA SER A 370 9.20 -18.57 11.75
C SER A 370 10.66 -18.28 11.46
N ALA A 371 11.26 -18.98 10.47
CA ALA A 371 12.64 -18.76 10.04
C ALA A 371 12.87 -17.38 9.40
N LEU A 372 11.85 -16.67 8.98
CA LEU A 372 11.96 -15.29 8.48
C LEU A 372 12.23 -14.27 9.61
N GLN A 373 12.06 -14.66 10.86
CA GLN A 373 12.26 -13.81 12.04
C GLN A 373 11.55 -12.46 11.93
N LEU A 374 10.27 -12.50 11.54
CA LEU A 374 9.42 -11.31 11.49
C LEU A 374 9.29 -10.67 12.88
N PRO A 375 9.02 -9.36 12.96
CA PRO A 375 8.69 -8.72 14.22
C PRO A 375 7.57 -9.46 14.98
N PRO A 376 7.65 -9.63 16.31
CA PRO A 376 6.62 -10.33 17.10
C PRO A 376 5.22 -9.74 16.95
N SER A 377 5.11 -8.44 16.69
CA SER A 377 3.83 -7.76 16.40
C SER A 377 3.18 -8.24 15.09
N LEU A 378 3.97 -8.75 14.13
CA LEU A 378 3.49 -9.27 12.84
C LEU A 378 3.32 -10.79 12.82
N TYR A 379 4.15 -11.53 13.55
CA TYR A 379 4.06 -12.98 13.66
C TYR A 379 4.90 -13.50 14.82
N GLN A 380 4.27 -14.32 15.68
CA GLN A 380 4.92 -14.98 16.80
C GLN A 380 4.62 -16.49 16.75
N PRO A 381 5.63 -17.37 16.66
CA PRO A 381 5.42 -18.81 16.83
C PRO A 381 5.07 -19.12 18.29
N LEU A 382 4.03 -19.92 18.50
CA LEU A 382 3.54 -20.31 19.81
C LEU A 382 3.35 -21.82 19.92
N SER A 383 3.62 -22.36 21.10
CA SER A 383 3.27 -23.74 21.44
C SER A 383 1.75 -23.90 21.50
N GLN A 384 1.27 -25.14 21.43
CA GLN A 384 -0.13 -25.51 21.56
C GLN A 384 -0.80 -24.86 22.79
N GLN A 385 -0.15 -24.92 23.95
CA GLN A 385 -0.67 -24.33 25.17
C GLN A 385 -0.80 -22.81 25.07
N ALA A 386 0.28 -22.12 24.67
CA ALA A 386 0.30 -20.67 24.56
C ALA A 386 -0.69 -20.17 23.49
N LEU A 387 -0.83 -20.89 22.37
CA LEU A 387 -1.79 -20.55 21.33
C LEU A 387 -3.23 -20.75 21.81
N SER A 388 -3.51 -21.83 22.56
CA SER A 388 -4.82 -22.08 23.19
C SER A 388 -5.21 -20.96 24.16
N GLU A 389 -4.27 -20.48 24.97
CA GLU A 389 -4.48 -19.34 25.90
C GLU A 389 -4.85 -18.05 25.15
N GLN A 390 -4.16 -17.75 24.03
CA GLN A 390 -4.47 -16.61 23.18
C GLN A 390 -5.85 -16.71 22.54
N VAL A 391 -6.20 -17.88 22.08
CA VAL A 391 -7.47 -18.16 21.38
C VAL A 391 -8.65 -18.27 22.36
N GLY A 392 -8.41 -18.67 23.61
CA GLY A 392 -9.44 -18.89 24.64
C GLY A 392 -10.15 -20.24 24.53
N LEU A 393 -9.72 -21.09 23.62
CA LEU A 393 -10.22 -22.47 23.44
C LEU A 393 -9.03 -23.43 23.29
N PRO A 394 -9.11 -24.67 23.78
CA PRO A 394 -8.07 -25.67 23.53
C PRO A 394 -7.83 -25.87 22.02
N LEU A 395 -6.59 -25.92 21.61
CA LEU A 395 -6.18 -26.27 20.24
C LEU A 395 -5.32 -27.55 20.27
N PRO A 396 -5.36 -28.39 19.22
CA PRO A 396 -4.62 -29.65 19.20
C PRO A 396 -3.17 -29.52 18.72
N CYS A 397 -2.70 -28.32 18.38
CA CYS A 397 -1.44 -28.11 17.67
C CYS A 397 -0.76 -26.79 18.03
N ASP A 398 0.55 -26.74 17.80
CA ASP A 398 1.31 -25.49 17.76
C ASP A 398 0.84 -24.59 16.60
N GLY A 399 1.33 -23.37 16.56
CA GLY A 399 1.02 -22.48 15.43
C GLY A 399 1.73 -21.15 15.48
N GLY A 400 1.18 -20.18 14.78
CA GLY A 400 1.64 -18.80 14.81
C GLY A 400 0.50 -17.87 15.21
N PHE A 401 0.85 -16.81 15.91
CA PHE A 401 -0.11 -15.78 16.33
C PHE A 401 0.25 -14.42 15.73
N ILE A 402 -0.75 -13.74 15.19
CA ILE A 402 -0.65 -12.40 14.62
C ILE A 402 -1.45 -11.46 15.51
N ALA A 403 -0.79 -10.89 16.52
CA ALA A 403 -1.44 -10.09 17.57
C ALA A 403 -2.19 -8.86 17.03
N GLN A 404 -1.72 -8.28 15.94
CA GLN A 404 -2.34 -7.12 15.29
C GLN A 404 -3.48 -7.49 14.33
N GLY A 405 -3.74 -8.79 14.12
CA GLY A 405 -4.81 -9.30 13.27
C GLY A 405 -6.20 -8.99 13.84
N ALA A 406 -7.22 -9.15 13.00
CA ALA A 406 -8.59 -8.81 13.35
C ALA A 406 -9.60 -9.67 12.59
N TRP A 407 -10.85 -9.56 12.95
CA TRP A 407 -11.95 -9.74 12.02
C TRP A 407 -12.72 -8.43 11.86
N LEU A 408 -13.27 -8.20 10.68
CA LEU A 408 -14.05 -7.04 10.31
C LEU A 408 -15.30 -7.50 9.57
N SER A 409 -16.39 -6.71 9.65
CA SER A 409 -17.55 -6.88 8.76
C SER A 409 -17.32 -6.14 7.43
N PRO A 410 -16.88 -6.81 6.35
CA PRO A 410 -16.67 -6.13 5.08
C PRO A 410 -17.98 -5.61 4.48
N GLN A 411 -19.11 -6.28 4.75
CA GLN A 411 -20.43 -5.83 4.29
C GLN A 411 -20.78 -4.47 4.89
N GLN A 412 -20.78 -4.37 6.22
CA GLN A 412 -21.11 -3.11 6.91
C GLN A 412 -20.08 -2.01 6.57
N PHE A 413 -18.79 -2.36 6.56
CA PHE A 413 -17.75 -1.40 6.20
C PHE A 413 -17.98 -0.78 4.83
N VAL A 414 -18.24 -1.61 3.79
CA VAL A 414 -18.46 -1.11 2.42
C VAL A 414 -19.73 -0.26 2.34
N GLN A 415 -20.83 -0.72 2.91
CA GLN A 415 -22.12 0.00 2.87
C GLN A 415 -22.00 1.34 3.58
N ASN A 416 -21.59 1.35 4.85
CA ASN A 416 -21.56 2.56 5.67
C ASN A 416 -20.48 3.56 5.22
N THR A 417 -19.36 3.05 4.66
CA THR A 417 -18.36 3.94 4.06
C THR A 417 -18.90 4.60 2.78
N PHE A 418 -19.63 3.89 1.93
CA PHE A 418 -20.26 4.52 0.78
C PHE A 418 -21.35 5.53 1.17
N ASP A 419 -22.13 5.27 2.22
CA ASP A 419 -23.08 6.25 2.75
C ASP A 419 -22.34 7.52 3.22
N PHE A 420 -21.23 7.36 3.94
CA PHE A 420 -20.36 8.48 4.32
C PHE A 420 -19.79 9.23 3.10
N LEU A 421 -19.36 8.53 2.05
CA LEU A 421 -18.83 9.14 0.82
C LEU A 421 -19.91 9.83 0.01
N ALA A 422 -21.15 9.31 -0.01
CA ALA A 422 -22.29 9.96 -0.66
C ALA A 422 -22.60 11.34 -0.05
N THR A 423 -22.47 11.50 1.27
CA THR A 423 -22.60 12.83 1.91
C THR A 423 -21.52 13.82 1.49
N ARG A 424 -20.45 13.34 0.85
CA ARG A 424 -19.31 14.13 0.34
C ARG A 424 -19.27 14.24 -1.18
N GLY A 425 -20.36 13.85 -1.86
CA GLY A 425 -20.54 14.06 -3.29
C GLY A 425 -20.20 12.87 -4.19
N VAL A 426 -19.88 11.69 -3.64
CA VAL A 426 -19.78 10.46 -4.45
C VAL A 426 -21.19 10.05 -4.90
N ILE A 427 -21.36 9.84 -6.20
CA ILE A 427 -22.62 9.39 -6.80
C ILE A 427 -22.62 7.86 -6.86
N ILE A 428 -23.65 7.23 -6.30
CA ILE A 428 -23.79 5.77 -6.30
C ILE A 428 -25.01 5.39 -7.13
N LYS A 429 -24.79 4.54 -8.14
CA LYS A 429 -25.81 4.01 -9.03
C LYS A 429 -25.86 2.49 -8.92
N THR A 430 -26.82 1.97 -8.17
CA THR A 430 -27.13 0.53 -8.09
C THR A 430 -27.99 0.08 -9.26
N GLN A 431 -28.08 -1.23 -9.52
CA GLN A 431 -28.81 -1.83 -10.64
C GLN A 431 -28.37 -1.32 -12.02
N GLN A 432 -27.15 -0.81 -12.10
CA GLN A 432 -26.53 -0.30 -13.32
C GLN A 432 -25.43 -1.23 -13.80
N LYS A 433 -25.81 -2.21 -14.61
CA LYS A 433 -24.85 -3.14 -15.22
C LYS A 433 -24.24 -2.51 -16.46
N ILE A 434 -22.98 -2.09 -16.38
CA ILE A 434 -22.21 -1.67 -17.55
C ILE A 434 -21.84 -2.91 -18.38
N THR A 435 -22.14 -2.87 -19.68
CA THR A 435 -21.93 -3.98 -20.62
C THR A 435 -20.90 -3.69 -21.69
N ALA A 436 -20.64 -2.41 -22.00
CA ALA A 436 -19.66 -2.01 -22.97
C ALA A 436 -18.91 -0.74 -22.55
N LEU A 437 -17.66 -0.65 -23.01
CA LEU A 437 -16.79 0.50 -22.88
C LEU A 437 -16.28 0.87 -24.27
N GLU A 438 -16.48 2.12 -24.67
CA GLU A 438 -16.00 2.63 -25.94
C GLU A 438 -15.16 3.88 -25.72
N ARG A 439 -13.91 3.88 -26.24
CA ARG A 439 -13.05 5.05 -26.17
C ARG A 439 -13.46 6.08 -27.23
N GLN A 440 -13.81 7.25 -26.77
CA GLN A 440 -13.96 8.47 -27.56
C GLN A 440 -12.66 9.29 -27.47
N THR A 441 -12.58 10.41 -28.19
CA THR A 441 -11.36 11.23 -28.22
C THR A 441 -10.85 11.60 -26.82
N THR A 442 -11.73 12.11 -25.94
CA THR A 442 -11.34 12.65 -24.61
C THR A 442 -11.95 11.91 -23.43
N HIS A 443 -12.90 11.01 -23.66
CA HIS A 443 -13.63 10.31 -22.62
C HIS A 443 -13.98 8.88 -23.02
N TRP A 444 -14.43 8.10 -22.04
CA TRP A 444 -15.03 6.78 -22.21
C TRP A 444 -16.55 6.89 -22.21
N LEU A 445 -17.20 6.20 -23.14
CA LEU A 445 -18.64 5.99 -23.15
C LEU A 445 -18.94 4.63 -22.51
N LEU A 446 -19.70 4.64 -21.43
CA LEU A 446 -20.13 3.46 -20.71
C LEU A 446 -21.58 3.16 -21.11
N THR A 447 -21.84 1.97 -21.64
CA THR A 447 -23.21 1.56 -22.01
C THR A 447 -23.73 0.56 -21.02
N THR A 448 -24.95 0.77 -20.51
CA THR A 448 -25.65 -0.14 -19.59
C THR A 448 -26.38 -1.24 -20.33
N LYS A 449 -26.81 -2.28 -19.59
CA LYS A 449 -27.67 -3.34 -20.12
C LYS A 449 -29.04 -2.79 -20.63
N GLN A 450 -29.50 -1.68 -20.07
CA GLN A 450 -30.76 -1.01 -20.44
C GLN A 450 -30.60 -0.13 -21.68
N GLY A 451 -29.38 0.14 -22.13
CA GLY A 451 -29.11 1.01 -23.28
C GLY A 451 -28.74 2.45 -22.90
N ASP A 452 -28.75 2.79 -21.60
CA ASP A 452 -28.30 4.10 -21.15
C ASP A 452 -26.80 4.26 -21.40
N SER A 453 -26.37 5.50 -21.65
CA SER A 453 -24.95 5.81 -21.88
C SER A 453 -24.47 6.93 -20.98
N PHE A 454 -23.26 6.76 -20.41
CA PHE A 454 -22.61 7.72 -19.51
C PHE A 454 -21.21 8.04 -20.01
N LYS A 455 -20.79 9.28 -19.86
CA LYS A 455 -19.47 9.75 -20.30
C LYS A 455 -18.61 10.04 -19.07
N HIS A 456 -17.37 9.51 -19.06
CA HIS A 456 -16.39 9.75 -17.99
C HIS A 456 -15.00 9.90 -18.57
N GLN A 457 -14.19 10.77 -17.98
CA GLN A 457 -12.81 10.99 -18.42
C GLN A 457 -11.92 9.77 -18.08
N VAL A 458 -12.12 9.20 -16.92
CA VAL A 458 -11.37 8.05 -16.39
C VAL A 458 -12.33 6.94 -15.99
N VAL A 459 -11.95 5.70 -16.25
CA VAL A 459 -12.70 4.51 -15.82
C VAL A 459 -11.79 3.58 -15.03
N VAL A 460 -12.28 3.13 -13.88
CA VAL A 460 -11.62 2.14 -13.03
C VAL A 460 -12.50 0.88 -12.95
N LEU A 461 -11.95 -0.24 -13.36
CA LEU A 461 -12.60 -1.55 -13.30
C LEU A 461 -12.30 -2.19 -11.94
N ALA A 462 -13.33 -2.30 -11.10
CA ALA A 462 -13.28 -2.91 -9.76
C ALA A 462 -14.40 -3.94 -9.58
N ASN A 463 -14.85 -4.57 -10.68
CA ASN A 463 -16.03 -5.43 -10.80
C ASN A 463 -15.76 -6.91 -10.46
N GLY A 464 -14.70 -7.20 -9.71
CA GLY A 464 -14.41 -8.52 -9.15
C GLY A 464 -14.23 -9.60 -10.22
N HIS A 465 -14.93 -10.74 -10.08
CA HIS A 465 -14.78 -11.88 -11.00
C HIS A 465 -15.29 -11.59 -12.43
N LYS A 466 -16.02 -10.49 -12.62
CA LYS A 466 -16.48 -10.04 -13.96
C LYS A 466 -15.48 -9.10 -14.64
N LEU A 467 -14.25 -9.05 -14.16
CA LEU A 467 -13.22 -8.19 -14.73
C LEU A 467 -12.99 -8.45 -16.23
N THR A 468 -13.16 -9.71 -16.68
CA THR A 468 -12.98 -10.13 -18.09
C THR A 468 -14.21 -9.93 -18.97
N GLN A 469 -15.27 -9.28 -18.49
CA GLN A 469 -16.50 -9.11 -19.28
C GLN A 469 -16.38 -8.07 -20.42
N PHE A 470 -15.35 -7.23 -20.38
CA PHE A 470 -15.13 -6.18 -21.37
C PHE A 470 -14.05 -6.62 -22.39
N ARG A 471 -14.21 -6.23 -23.65
CA ARG A 471 -13.23 -6.52 -24.72
C ARG A 471 -11.81 -6.12 -24.32
N GLN A 472 -11.64 -5.00 -23.63
CA GLN A 472 -10.33 -4.49 -23.19
C GLN A 472 -9.65 -5.38 -22.15
N THR A 473 -10.39 -6.27 -21.50
CA THR A 473 -9.90 -7.09 -20.37
C THR A 473 -10.13 -8.58 -20.52
N GLU A 474 -10.72 -9.05 -21.63
CA GLU A 474 -11.07 -10.46 -21.86
C GLU A 474 -9.87 -11.42 -21.79
N HIS A 475 -8.66 -10.93 -22.12
CA HIS A 475 -7.43 -11.72 -22.07
C HIS A 475 -6.74 -11.79 -20.70
N LEU A 476 -7.29 -11.13 -19.69
CA LEU A 476 -6.72 -11.21 -18.34
C LEU A 476 -6.87 -12.62 -17.75
N PRO A 477 -5.80 -13.21 -17.17
CA PRO A 477 -5.82 -14.61 -16.72
C PRO A 477 -6.47 -14.76 -15.35
N VAL A 478 -7.64 -14.18 -15.15
CA VAL A 478 -8.42 -14.26 -13.92
C VAL A 478 -9.57 -15.25 -14.06
N TYR A 479 -9.97 -15.84 -12.95
CA TYR A 479 -11.07 -16.80 -12.92
C TYR A 479 -11.91 -16.66 -11.65
N PRO A 480 -13.20 -17.04 -11.70
CA PRO A 480 -14.08 -17.00 -10.55
C PRO A 480 -13.74 -18.13 -9.57
N VAL A 481 -13.85 -17.83 -8.28
CA VAL A 481 -13.78 -18.84 -7.22
C VAL A 481 -14.95 -18.64 -6.27
N ARG A 482 -15.88 -19.56 -6.33
CA ARG A 482 -17.01 -19.60 -5.42
C ARG A 482 -16.55 -19.94 -4.01
N GLY A 483 -17.14 -19.29 -3.02
CA GLY A 483 -16.96 -19.60 -1.61
C GLY A 483 -18.23 -19.37 -0.82
N GLN A 484 -18.67 -20.39 -0.09
CA GLN A 484 -19.75 -20.33 0.87
C GLN A 484 -19.18 -20.26 2.28
N VAL A 485 -19.62 -19.30 3.06
CA VAL A 485 -19.31 -19.10 4.46
C VAL A 485 -20.56 -19.41 5.27
N SER A 486 -20.47 -20.34 6.20
CA SER A 486 -21.54 -20.72 7.09
C SER A 486 -21.63 -19.73 8.27
N GLU A 487 -22.82 -19.37 8.67
CA GLU A 487 -23.10 -18.61 9.88
C GLU A 487 -23.63 -19.58 10.92
N ILE A 488 -22.95 -19.72 12.06
CA ILE A 488 -23.30 -20.65 13.13
C ILE A 488 -23.65 -19.88 14.41
N ALA A 489 -24.63 -20.38 15.16
CA ALA A 489 -24.96 -19.84 16.45
C ALA A 489 -23.83 -20.10 17.46
N THR A 490 -23.65 -19.17 18.41
CA THR A 490 -22.72 -19.41 19.51
C THR A 490 -23.26 -20.46 20.48
N SER A 491 -22.35 -21.09 21.21
CA SER A 491 -22.64 -22.00 22.33
C SER A 491 -21.86 -21.52 23.58
N PRO A 492 -22.08 -22.10 24.76
CA PRO A 492 -21.30 -21.78 25.96
C PRO A 492 -19.79 -21.93 25.74
N GLU A 493 -19.35 -22.98 25.04
CA GLU A 493 -17.92 -23.17 24.73
C GLU A 493 -17.45 -22.23 23.64
N LEU A 494 -18.14 -22.16 22.49
CA LEU A 494 -17.76 -21.29 21.38
C LEU A 494 -17.73 -19.80 21.79
N SER A 495 -18.52 -19.40 22.78
CA SER A 495 -18.54 -18.04 23.30
C SER A 495 -17.21 -17.59 23.95
N LYS A 496 -16.34 -18.55 24.31
CA LYS A 496 -15.01 -18.32 24.90
C LYS A 496 -13.95 -17.97 23.85
N LEU A 497 -14.26 -18.15 22.56
CA LEU A 497 -13.35 -17.84 21.46
C LEU A 497 -13.01 -16.36 21.44
N LYS A 498 -11.72 -16.02 21.61
CA LYS A 498 -11.19 -14.66 21.71
C LYS A 498 -10.48 -14.15 20.47
N ALA A 499 -9.97 -15.05 19.62
CA ALA A 499 -9.23 -14.68 18.41
C ALA A 499 -9.71 -15.49 17.22
N VAL A 500 -9.43 -15.01 15.99
CA VAL A 500 -9.73 -15.77 14.78
C VAL A 500 -8.83 -16.99 14.71
N ILE A 501 -9.41 -18.17 14.46
CA ILE A 501 -8.67 -19.40 14.16
C ILE A 501 -8.62 -19.60 12.67
N CYS A 502 -7.42 -19.81 12.10
CA CYS A 502 -7.20 -20.21 10.70
C CYS A 502 -6.57 -21.59 10.63
N TYR A 503 -7.19 -22.47 9.84
CA TYR A 503 -6.76 -23.85 9.51
C TYR A 503 -6.89 -24.04 7.99
N ASP A 504 -7.47 -25.14 7.46
CA ASP A 504 -7.95 -25.21 6.05
C ASP A 504 -9.28 -24.45 5.84
N GLY A 505 -9.51 -23.49 6.68
CA GLY A 505 -10.65 -22.61 6.77
C GLY A 505 -10.39 -21.54 7.81
N TYR A 506 -11.46 -20.97 8.35
CA TYR A 506 -11.38 -20.05 9.48
C TYR A 506 -12.65 -20.09 10.33
N LEU A 507 -12.51 -19.76 11.61
CA LEU A 507 -13.60 -19.50 12.54
C LEU A 507 -13.34 -18.17 13.25
N THR A 508 -14.34 -17.28 13.25
CA THR A 508 -14.24 -15.97 13.92
C THR A 508 -14.82 -16.03 15.34
N PRO A 509 -14.40 -15.16 16.27
CA PRO A 509 -15.16 -14.86 17.49
C PRO A 509 -16.59 -14.45 17.15
N LYS A 510 -17.50 -14.56 18.12
CA LYS A 510 -18.90 -14.18 17.93
C LYS A 510 -19.09 -12.70 17.62
N ALA A 511 -19.98 -12.39 16.72
CA ALA A 511 -20.46 -11.05 16.44
C ALA A 511 -21.51 -10.62 17.48
N ALA A 512 -21.98 -9.37 17.42
CA ALA A 512 -23.08 -8.87 18.25
C ALA A 512 -24.36 -9.70 18.07
N SER A 513 -24.58 -10.27 16.89
CA SER A 513 -25.67 -11.20 16.59
C SER A 513 -25.58 -12.56 17.30
N GLN A 514 -24.57 -12.79 18.14
CA GLN A 514 -24.28 -14.06 18.79
C GLN A 514 -24.05 -15.21 17.77
N THR A 515 -23.46 -14.88 16.63
CA THR A 515 -23.10 -15.83 15.58
C THR A 515 -21.62 -15.72 15.24
N HIS A 516 -21.07 -16.80 14.70
CA HIS A 516 -19.71 -16.91 14.19
C HIS A 516 -19.76 -17.14 12.67
N CYS A 517 -18.73 -16.71 11.96
CA CYS A 517 -18.49 -17.11 10.58
C CYS A 517 -17.52 -18.29 10.52
N LEU A 518 -17.95 -19.35 9.88
CA LEU A 518 -17.18 -20.58 9.63
C LEU A 518 -17.01 -20.75 8.11
N GLY A 519 -15.80 -20.85 7.63
CA GLY A 519 -15.60 -21.01 6.18
C GLY A 519 -14.16 -21.19 5.73
N ALA A 520 -13.97 -21.29 4.47
CA ALA A 520 -14.98 -21.28 3.43
C ALA A 520 -14.76 -22.44 2.45
N SER A 521 -15.79 -22.78 1.72
CA SER A 521 -15.63 -23.60 0.54
C SER A 521 -14.77 -22.89 -0.52
N HIS A 522 -14.21 -23.65 -1.46
CA HIS A 522 -13.32 -23.11 -2.49
C HIS A 522 -13.50 -23.87 -3.81
N LEU A 523 -14.52 -23.48 -4.58
CA LEU A 523 -14.82 -24.09 -5.87
C LEU A 523 -14.31 -23.20 -7.00
N ARG A 524 -13.28 -23.69 -7.68
CA ARG A 524 -12.62 -23.02 -8.79
C ARG A 524 -13.48 -23.05 -10.04
N ASP A 525 -13.37 -22.01 -10.88
CA ASP A 525 -14.11 -21.85 -12.14
C ASP A 525 -15.63 -21.95 -11.96
N ASN A 526 -16.13 -21.59 -10.79
CA ASN A 526 -17.53 -21.61 -10.44
C ASN A 526 -18.01 -20.21 -10.00
N ALA A 527 -19.09 -19.72 -10.61
CA ALA A 527 -19.72 -18.43 -10.32
C ALA A 527 -21.17 -18.57 -9.87
N GLU A 528 -21.62 -19.78 -9.49
CA GLU A 528 -22.97 -20.05 -8.98
C GLU A 528 -23.16 -19.36 -7.62
N ARG A 529 -24.32 -18.74 -7.40
CA ARG A 529 -24.64 -18.00 -6.15
C ARG A 529 -25.72 -18.67 -5.31
N ALA A 530 -26.26 -19.82 -5.75
CA ALA A 530 -27.23 -20.57 -4.99
C ALA A 530 -26.61 -21.20 -3.72
N PHE A 531 -27.41 -21.36 -2.66
CA PHE A 531 -26.99 -22.09 -1.46
C PHE A 531 -26.66 -23.56 -1.78
N SER A 532 -25.63 -24.09 -1.18
CA SER A 532 -25.24 -25.50 -1.28
C SER A 532 -25.20 -26.15 0.11
N LEU A 533 -26.06 -27.15 0.29
CA LEU A 533 -26.08 -27.93 1.53
C LEU A 533 -24.78 -28.75 1.68
N GLN A 534 -24.22 -29.22 0.57
CA GLN A 534 -22.95 -29.95 0.57
C GLN A 534 -21.82 -29.06 1.11
N GLU A 535 -21.67 -27.81 0.61
CA GLU A 535 -20.65 -26.88 1.07
C GLU A 535 -20.86 -26.50 2.55
N GLN A 536 -22.12 -26.45 3.01
CA GLN A 536 -22.45 -26.21 4.40
C GLN A 536 -21.92 -27.33 5.31
N GLN A 537 -22.12 -28.57 4.91
CA GLN A 537 -21.63 -29.77 5.61
C GLN A 537 -20.09 -29.86 5.54
N GLU A 538 -19.50 -29.56 4.38
CA GLU A 538 -18.04 -29.53 4.20
C GLU A 538 -17.36 -28.54 5.12
N ASN A 539 -17.92 -27.35 5.33
CA ASN A 539 -17.37 -26.35 6.26
C ASN A 539 -17.33 -26.88 7.69
N GLN A 540 -18.39 -27.57 8.15
CA GLN A 540 -18.43 -28.21 9.46
C GLN A 540 -17.41 -29.36 9.56
N GLN A 541 -17.39 -30.24 8.54
CA GLN A 541 -16.48 -31.38 8.52
C GLN A 541 -15.00 -30.95 8.53
N LYS A 542 -14.65 -29.88 7.84
CA LYS A 542 -13.28 -29.35 7.81
C LYS A 542 -12.77 -29.00 9.20
N ILE A 543 -13.54 -28.26 10.01
CA ILE A 543 -13.10 -27.90 11.37
C ILE A 543 -13.02 -29.13 12.26
N GLN A 544 -14.01 -30.03 12.17
CA GLN A 544 -14.04 -31.28 12.96
C GLN A 544 -12.89 -32.21 12.61
N THR A 545 -12.47 -32.26 11.34
CA THR A 545 -11.33 -33.08 10.90
C THR A 545 -9.99 -32.48 11.26
N ASN A 546 -9.80 -31.16 11.00
CA ASN A 546 -8.51 -30.53 11.20
C ASN A 546 -8.18 -30.24 12.67
N LEU A 547 -9.21 -30.15 13.54
CA LEU A 547 -9.06 -29.92 14.96
C LEU A 547 -9.69 -31.04 15.81
N ALA A 548 -9.69 -32.30 15.32
CA ALA A 548 -10.44 -33.44 15.84
C ALA A 548 -10.17 -33.80 17.32
N SER A 549 -9.01 -33.43 17.88
CA SER A 549 -8.59 -33.84 19.23
C SER A 549 -9.15 -32.98 20.36
N VAL A 550 -10.05 -32.02 20.06
CA VAL A 550 -10.66 -31.13 21.05
C VAL A 550 -12.18 -31.17 20.96
N ASP A 551 -12.83 -31.24 22.12
CA ASP A 551 -14.28 -31.55 22.23
C ASP A 551 -15.19 -30.43 21.68
N TRP A 552 -14.80 -29.16 21.82
CA TRP A 552 -15.62 -28.01 21.42
C TRP A 552 -15.98 -27.98 19.93
N VAL A 553 -15.20 -28.64 19.06
CA VAL A 553 -15.50 -28.71 17.61
C VAL A 553 -16.82 -29.44 17.34
N ASN A 554 -17.30 -30.26 18.28
CA ASN A 554 -18.57 -30.97 18.16
C ASN A 554 -19.77 -30.04 18.40
N GLU A 555 -19.56 -28.86 19.02
CA GLU A 555 -20.59 -27.85 19.18
C GLU A 555 -20.80 -26.98 17.93
N VAL A 556 -19.92 -27.11 16.93
CA VAL A 556 -20.07 -26.43 15.64
C VAL A 556 -21.24 -27.05 14.87
N ASP A 557 -22.30 -26.28 14.71
CA ASP A 557 -23.54 -26.73 14.08
C ASP A 557 -23.93 -25.83 12.89
N THR A 558 -24.00 -26.43 11.72
CA THR A 558 -24.36 -25.74 10.46
C THR A 558 -25.79 -26.06 10.00
N ARG A 559 -26.59 -26.83 10.76
CA ARG A 559 -27.95 -27.31 10.40
C ARG A 559 -28.96 -26.17 10.25
N ASN A 560 -28.66 -24.98 10.76
CA ASN A 560 -29.51 -23.79 10.56
C ASN A 560 -29.53 -23.33 9.09
N ASN A 561 -28.64 -23.86 8.23
CA ASN A 561 -28.51 -23.54 6.80
C ASN A 561 -28.33 -22.03 6.51
N GLN A 562 -27.83 -21.26 7.48
CA GLN A 562 -27.49 -19.86 7.28
C GLN A 562 -26.09 -19.78 6.65
N ALA A 563 -26.01 -19.11 5.52
CA ALA A 563 -24.75 -18.98 4.79
C ALA A 563 -24.73 -17.74 3.90
N ARG A 564 -23.52 -17.30 3.59
CA ARG A 564 -23.25 -16.26 2.62
C ARG A 564 -22.38 -16.80 1.49
N ILE A 565 -22.80 -16.57 0.25
CA ILE A 565 -22.07 -16.98 -0.95
C ILE A 565 -21.42 -15.75 -1.59
N GLY A 566 -20.12 -15.84 -1.90
CA GLY A 566 -19.38 -14.82 -2.62
C GLY A 566 -18.49 -15.43 -3.69
N ILE A 567 -18.41 -14.74 -4.84
CA ILE A 567 -17.54 -15.14 -5.94
C ILE A 567 -16.29 -14.28 -5.93
N ARG A 568 -15.16 -14.87 -5.60
CA ARG A 568 -13.86 -14.21 -5.58
C ARG A 568 -13.30 -14.12 -6.99
N CYS A 569 -12.53 -13.09 -7.28
CA CYS A 569 -11.71 -12.99 -8.48
C CYS A 569 -10.30 -13.46 -8.14
N ALA A 570 -9.85 -14.54 -8.72
CA ALA A 570 -8.55 -15.13 -8.47
C ALA A 570 -7.68 -15.16 -9.72
N VAL A 571 -6.36 -15.26 -9.51
CA VAL A 571 -5.35 -15.49 -10.54
C VAL A 571 -4.38 -16.57 -10.06
N ARG A 572 -3.75 -17.28 -10.99
CA ARG A 572 -2.94 -18.44 -10.67
C ARG A 572 -1.77 -18.14 -9.73
N ASP A 573 -1.10 -17.00 -9.89
CA ASP A 573 0.03 -16.58 -9.07
C ASP A 573 -0.39 -15.91 -7.74
N ARG A 574 -1.70 -15.80 -7.46
CA ARG A 574 -2.31 -15.23 -6.24
C ARG A 574 -1.95 -13.77 -5.96
N ILE A 575 -1.34 -13.07 -6.91
CA ILE A 575 -0.95 -11.67 -6.77
C ILE A 575 -2.05 -10.79 -7.38
N PRO A 576 -2.56 -9.78 -6.68
CA PRO A 576 -3.54 -8.84 -7.24
C PRO A 576 -3.09 -8.21 -8.56
N MET A 577 -4.02 -7.61 -9.28
CA MET A 577 -3.77 -6.81 -10.47
C MET A 577 -4.13 -5.36 -10.21
N LEU A 578 -3.24 -4.45 -10.62
CA LEU A 578 -3.36 -3.03 -10.41
C LEU A 578 -2.76 -2.24 -11.56
N GLY A 579 -3.36 -1.08 -11.87
CA GLY A 579 -2.81 -0.08 -12.78
C GLY A 579 -3.59 0.03 -14.08
N ASN A 580 -2.88 0.44 -15.13
CA ASN A 580 -3.47 0.61 -16.46
C ASN A 580 -3.97 -0.70 -17.04
N VAL A 581 -5.05 -0.65 -17.80
CA VAL A 581 -5.49 -1.79 -18.62
C VAL A 581 -4.60 -1.89 -19.86
N PRO A 582 -3.87 -3.00 -20.05
CA PRO A 582 -2.97 -3.16 -21.20
C PRO A 582 -3.76 -3.40 -22.49
N ASP A 583 -3.28 -2.84 -23.59
CA ASP A 583 -3.70 -3.23 -24.92
C ASP A 583 -3.00 -4.54 -25.31
N PHE A 584 -3.69 -5.64 -25.12
CA PHE A 584 -3.12 -6.99 -25.28
C PHE A 584 -2.61 -7.25 -26.69
N GLU A 585 -3.41 -6.95 -27.71
CA GLU A 585 -3.07 -7.23 -29.11
C GLU A 585 -1.86 -6.40 -29.55
N GLN A 586 -1.86 -5.09 -29.23
CA GLN A 586 -0.76 -4.22 -29.55
C GLN A 586 0.53 -4.61 -28.80
N GLN A 587 0.42 -5.01 -27.52
CA GLN A 587 1.60 -5.49 -26.78
C GLN A 587 2.16 -6.79 -27.35
N LEU A 588 1.33 -7.74 -27.79
CA LEU A 588 1.82 -8.95 -28.43
C LEU A 588 2.54 -8.64 -29.77
N SER A 589 2.02 -7.69 -30.54
CA SER A 589 2.65 -7.22 -31.77
C SER A 589 4.00 -6.54 -31.49
N ASP A 590 4.03 -5.57 -30.56
CA ASP A 590 5.24 -4.81 -30.25
C ASP A 590 6.33 -5.66 -29.58
N TYR A 591 5.95 -6.66 -28.81
CA TYR A 591 6.85 -7.47 -27.96
C TYR A 591 7.06 -8.90 -28.47
N HIS A 592 6.66 -9.23 -29.70
CA HIS A 592 6.84 -10.57 -30.27
C HIS A 592 8.29 -11.07 -30.19
N ASN A 593 9.27 -10.15 -30.21
CA ASN A 593 10.70 -10.45 -30.13
C ASN A 593 11.40 -9.85 -28.89
N LEU A 594 10.66 -9.63 -27.82
CA LEU A 594 11.14 -8.94 -26.60
C LEU A 594 12.40 -9.56 -26.00
N TYR A 595 12.49 -10.90 -25.99
CA TYR A 595 13.68 -11.63 -25.53
C TYR A 595 14.96 -11.19 -26.25
N ASN A 596 14.94 -11.12 -27.59
CA ASN A 596 16.11 -10.73 -28.39
C ASN A 596 16.38 -9.22 -28.29
N LEU A 597 15.35 -8.38 -28.30
CA LEU A 597 15.49 -6.93 -28.14
C LEU A 597 16.24 -6.61 -26.83
N ARG A 598 15.81 -7.24 -25.73
CA ARG A 598 16.47 -7.08 -24.42
C ARG A 598 17.91 -7.59 -24.43
N ARG A 599 18.14 -8.80 -24.97
CA ARG A 599 19.48 -9.41 -25.01
C ARG A 599 20.47 -8.59 -25.83
N ARG A 600 20.01 -7.97 -26.93
CA ARG A 600 20.84 -7.13 -27.83
C ARG A 600 20.88 -5.67 -27.40
N LYS A 601 20.22 -5.29 -26.28
CA LYS A 601 20.08 -3.92 -25.80
C LYS A 601 19.53 -2.94 -26.85
N HIS A 602 18.59 -3.42 -27.67
CA HIS A 602 17.87 -2.56 -28.62
C HIS A 602 16.81 -1.75 -27.87
N ALA A 603 16.42 -0.62 -28.46
CA ALA A 603 15.31 0.19 -27.95
C ALA A 603 14.01 -0.64 -27.88
N ILE A 604 13.34 -0.60 -26.75
CA ILE A 604 12.07 -1.29 -26.50
C ILE A 604 11.00 -0.20 -26.33
N LYS A 605 9.89 -0.35 -27.02
CA LYS A 605 8.75 0.55 -26.88
C LYS A 605 8.14 0.48 -25.48
N HIS A 606 7.54 1.56 -25.02
CA HIS A 606 6.69 1.54 -23.83
C HIS A 606 5.47 0.65 -24.07
N ALA A 607 4.93 0.08 -22.98
CA ALA A 607 3.75 -0.77 -23.05
C ALA A 607 2.57 0.00 -23.65
N ALA A 608 1.94 -0.57 -24.68
CA ALA A 608 0.67 -0.06 -25.18
C ALA A 608 -0.42 -0.30 -24.14
N LEU A 609 -1.16 0.75 -23.79
CA LEU A 609 -2.15 0.78 -22.73
C LEU A 609 -3.44 1.44 -23.27
N HIS A 610 -4.59 1.06 -22.73
CA HIS A 610 -5.83 1.81 -22.98
C HIS A 610 -5.82 3.12 -22.18
N PRO A 611 -5.79 4.30 -22.82
CA PRO A 611 -5.67 5.59 -22.14
C PRO A 611 -6.81 5.82 -21.14
N ASN A 612 -6.48 6.28 -19.93
CA ASN A 612 -7.45 6.59 -18.86
C ASN A 612 -8.37 5.40 -18.46
N LEU A 613 -7.96 4.16 -18.76
CA LEU A 613 -8.64 2.96 -18.30
C LEU A 613 -7.74 2.19 -17.33
N PHE A 614 -8.23 2.00 -16.12
CA PHE A 614 -7.48 1.38 -15.02
C PHE A 614 -8.24 0.20 -14.45
N LEU A 615 -7.53 -0.64 -13.70
CA LEU A 615 -8.14 -1.75 -12.97
C LEU A 615 -7.54 -1.94 -11.59
N ILE A 616 -8.36 -2.47 -10.70
CA ILE A 616 -8.00 -3.02 -9.39
C ILE A 616 -8.78 -4.32 -9.21
N GLY A 617 -8.09 -5.47 -9.22
CA GLY A 617 -8.76 -6.77 -9.23
C GLY A 617 -7.89 -7.93 -8.84
N ALA A 618 -8.41 -9.14 -9.04
CA ALA A 618 -7.76 -10.39 -8.68
C ALA A 618 -7.37 -10.48 -7.19
N LEU A 619 -8.16 -9.89 -6.29
CA LEU A 619 -7.86 -9.80 -4.85
C LEU A 619 -7.97 -11.16 -4.12
N GLY A 620 -8.52 -12.17 -4.78
CA GLY A 620 -8.72 -13.49 -4.19
C GLY A 620 -9.52 -13.44 -2.89
N SER A 621 -8.99 -14.08 -1.84
CA SER A 621 -9.59 -14.05 -0.49
C SER A 621 -9.00 -12.95 0.41
N ARG A 622 -8.20 -12.02 -0.13
CA ARG A 622 -7.41 -11.06 0.66
C ARG A 622 -7.77 -9.61 0.41
N GLY A 623 -9.00 -9.35 -0.07
CA GLY A 623 -9.48 -8.01 -0.38
C GLY A 623 -9.45 -7.06 0.81
N LEU A 624 -9.79 -7.50 2.02
CA LEU A 624 -9.69 -6.69 3.24
C LEU A 624 -8.28 -6.16 3.47
N THR A 625 -7.27 -7.01 3.28
CA THR A 625 -5.87 -6.63 3.51
C THR A 625 -5.29 -5.82 2.35
N SER A 626 -5.57 -6.22 1.11
CA SER A 626 -4.88 -5.66 -0.07
C SER A 626 -5.56 -4.43 -0.67
N ALA A 627 -6.90 -4.35 -0.63
CA ALA A 627 -7.63 -3.28 -1.30
C ALA A 627 -7.26 -1.86 -0.83
N PRO A 628 -7.04 -1.58 0.47
CA PRO A 628 -6.68 -0.24 0.92
C PRO A 628 -5.43 0.31 0.23
N LEU A 629 -4.31 -0.42 0.29
CA LEU A 629 -3.04 0.02 -0.30
C LEU A 629 -3.07 0.02 -1.83
N LEU A 630 -3.74 -0.95 -2.44
CA LEU A 630 -3.91 -0.98 -3.90
C LEU A 630 -4.73 0.21 -4.39
N ALA A 631 -5.81 0.57 -3.72
CA ALA A 631 -6.64 1.72 -4.08
C ALA A 631 -5.89 3.04 -3.92
N GLU A 632 -5.11 3.19 -2.86
CA GLU A 632 -4.23 4.34 -2.67
C GLU A 632 -3.16 4.43 -3.75
N THR A 633 -2.50 3.31 -4.08
CA THR A 633 -1.53 3.25 -5.17
C THR A 633 -2.16 3.61 -6.51
N LEU A 634 -3.39 3.13 -6.77
CA LEU A 634 -4.13 3.45 -7.99
C LEU A 634 -4.47 4.94 -8.09
N ALA A 635 -4.97 5.52 -6.99
CA ALA A 635 -5.28 6.95 -6.94
C ALA A 635 -4.02 7.81 -7.13
N SER A 636 -2.91 7.44 -6.47
CA SER A 636 -1.61 8.08 -6.69
C SER A 636 -1.15 7.99 -8.16
N LEU A 637 -1.32 6.83 -8.79
CA LEU A 637 -1.01 6.65 -10.21
C LEU A 637 -1.86 7.57 -11.10
N ILE A 638 -3.18 7.59 -10.89
CA ILE A 638 -4.11 8.42 -11.64
C ILE A 638 -3.73 9.90 -11.54
N TYR A 639 -3.35 10.37 -10.36
CA TYR A 639 -2.99 11.76 -10.07
C TYR A 639 -1.50 12.09 -10.25
N HIS A 640 -0.72 11.19 -10.84
CA HIS A 640 0.70 11.40 -11.12
C HIS A 640 1.58 11.64 -9.87
N GLU A 641 1.14 11.17 -8.72
CA GLU A 641 1.80 11.28 -7.42
C GLU A 641 2.83 10.17 -7.19
N PRO A 642 3.73 10.28 -6.21
CA PRO A 642 4.59 9.17 -5.76
C PRO A 642 3.80 7.91 -5.42
N LEU A 643 4.32 6.74 -5.79
CA LEU A 643 3.68 5.46 -5.52
C LEU A 643 4.25 4.84 -4.23
N PRO A 644 3.40 4.35 -3.30
CA PRO A 644 3.83 3.83 -2.00
C PRO A 644 4.29 2.37 -2.05
N LEU A 645 4.83 1.93 -3.17
CA LEU A 645 5.29 0.55 -3.38
C LEU A 645 6.61 0.55 -4.16
N SER A 646 7.45 -0.43 -3.86
CA SER A 646 8.69 -0.65 -4.59
C SER A 646 8.43 -1.11 -6.02
N GLU A 647 9.33 -0.74 -6.94
CA GLU A 647 9.22 -1.08 -8.37
C GLU A 647 9.06 -2.59 -8.60
N ASP A 648 9.79 -3.41 -7.87
CA ASP A 648 9.71 -4.87 -7.98
C ASP A 648 8.32 -5.42 -7.59
N ILE A 649 7.62 -4.78 -6.64
CA ILE A 649 6.23 -5.10 -6.29
C ILE A 649 5.28 -4.57 -7.37
N LEU A 650 5.45 -3.34 -7.84
CA LEU A 650 4.62 -2.75 -8.91
C LEU A 650 4.66 -3.61 -10.18
N HIS A 651 5.82 -4.13 -10.57
CA HIS A 651 5.96 -5.04 -11.70
C HIS A 651 5.18 -6.36 -11.49
N GLN A 652 5.08 -6.84 -10.25
CA GLN A 652 4.26 -8.02 -9.94
C GLN A 652 2.76 -7.75 -9.98
N LEU A 653 2.35 -6.53 -9.64
CA LEU A 653 0.94 -6.12 -9.66
C LEU A 653 0.44 -5.80 -11.07
N ASN A 654 1.34 -5.52 -12.03
CA ASN A 654 0.96 -5.13 -13.38
C ASN A 654 0.10 -6.20 -14.06
N ALA A 655 -0.98 -5.78 -14.70
CA ALA A 655 -1.94 -6.69 -15.33
C ALA A 655 -1.35 -7.49 -16.50
N ASN A 656 -0.34 -6.95 -17.18
CA ASN A 656 0.32 -7.61 -18.31
C ASN A 656 1.38 -8.66 -17.92
N ARG A 657 1.70 -8.80 -16.64
CA ARG A 657 2.82 -9.62 -16.14
C ARG A 657 2.80 -11.07 -16.63
N SER A 658 1.63 -11.63 -16.88
CA SER A 658 1.50 -13.04 -17.25
C SER A 658 2.07 -13.35 -18.63
N TRP A 659 1.82 -12.50 -19.63
CA TRP A 659 2.37 -12.67 -20.98
C TRP A 659 3.75 -12.03 -21.13
N ILE A 660 4.03 -10.93 -20.44
CA ILE A 660 5.36 -10.34 -20.43
C ILE A 660 6.42 -11.32 -19.90
N ARG A 661 6.13 -12.06 -18.82
CA ARG A 661 7.02 -13.12 -18.29
C ARG A 661 7.34 -14.18 -19.33
N LYS A 662 6.38 -14.55 -20.19
CA LYS A 662 6.58 -15.53 -21.30
C LYS A 662 7.43 -14.91 -22.41
N LEU A 663 7.10 -13.71 -22.84
CA LEU A 663 7.82 -12.99 -23.90
C LEU A 663 9.28 -12.69 -23.53
N LEU A 664 9.55 -12.34 -22.27
CA LEU A 664 10.91 -12.17 -21.74
C LEU A 664 11.74 -13.45 -21.75
N LYS A 665 11.10 -14.62 -21.77
CA LYS A 665 11.75 -15.94 -21.89
C LYS A 665 11.79 -16.46 -23.32
N GLY A 666 11.31 -15.69 -24.30
CA GLY A 666 11.19 -16.12 -25.70
C GLY A 666 10.09 -17.16 -25.95
N SER A 667 9.16 -17.30 -25.01
CA SER A 667 8.04 -18.23 -25.14
C SER A 667 6.86 -17.58 -25.86
N GLN A 668 6.16 -18.35 -26.69
CA GLN A 668 4.93 -17.88 -27.34
C GLN A 668 3.79 -17.67 -26.34
N VAL A 669 3.01 -16.64 -26.55
CA VAL A 669 1.75 -16.40 -25.87
C VAL A 669 0.63 -16.92 -26.77
N LYS A 670 -0.13 -17.91 -26.31
CA LYS A 670 -1.33 -18.38 -27.02
C LYS A 670 -2.37 -17.27 -26.97
N GLN A 671 -2.88 -16.86 -28.11
CA GLN A 671 -4.15 -16.17 -28.20
C GLN A 671 -5.21 -17.18 -27.76
N GLY A 672 -5.88 -16.91 -26.65
CA GLY A 672 -6.86 -17.81 -26.03
C GLY A 672 -8.11 -18.00 -26.86
#